data_31cd120e6b4eeec0ae24ccd3ce22d5b4
#
_entry.id   31cd120e6b4eeec0ae24ccd3ce22d5b4
#
_cell.length_a   1.000
_cell.length_b   1.000
_cell.length_c   1.000
_cell.angle_alpha   90.00
_cell.angle_beta   90.00
_cell.angle_gamma   90.00
#
_symmetry.space_group_name_H-M   'P 1'
#
loop_
_entity.id
_entity.type
_entity.pdbx_description
1 polymer ?
#
loop_
_entity_poly.entity_id
_entity_poly.type
_entity_poly.pdbx_seq_one_letter_code
_entity_poly.pdbx_strand_id
1 'polypeptide(L)'
;MPVSRARRALLSLFILLSFTLSSCDGFSLEDIIPDLGSDPSDDVLVEVTFYVQIPLNTPEGEEIYLSTLDEVTGLGVNASAHPMEPSLGDANIDQGLVYQTTLTVPQHTIIKYRYTRQNQYAVIEHTESDEQVRYRMAQANNPLEIRDVVSKWSDTSYYWPEPGRISGIISDTTTGEPVPGMLVIGGGVQAFTTASGSYMLPGLPPGVHNLVVYAPDGSYHEIQQGAEVASQANTEANLAITPREYVDVTFLVTVPIGTPENSVRLVGNLYQLGNTYGNLPGGMNTIPSRMPKLTFAGGNQYGIIVALPVGTEIRYKYTLGDGFWNAEHTLDGSFNMRRFIVPDHSIQLNDEVLSWKSGTKDSITFDLWTPDHTPSGEEVFIQFNPYGWTTPLPMTEVAPNHWVFILFSPFDILSDLTYRYCREGECGIADDAATAGLFPAGRGVTPSAEPQYIADTVEDWAWLESAPFEYNTPLPVIRTRGEDFVTGVELMSGSKPADSVQITSAIPEVVNLNGGWIVLTPTWSLTHHNPPVIEPDPDQDPLWIDLNTMTMTALSQGLHVAIHPQPHFPEAVENWWLNAPLDFSWWNSWFDQYHAYAIHFAETAQIQGAEMLVLGGDWIAPALPGGKLADGTPSGVPADSELRWIEIMNDVNARFSGTIAWEMSLPAGDPAPEYFEHVDQVHLNWDPGFVINPDTTLEELVTIGNLSLDGEVHDFWSSWLRPGGKDLVLRIQYPSVSGWNPDCSTADDGPCYPISAFSDPAPVVVDYETGFTEQALAYQAFLSTAPNQDWVSGIISRGYYAPAILHDKSISIHGKPAEKLLRDWFLSLK
;
A
#
# COMPACT_ATOMS: atom_id res chain seq x y z
N MET A 1 14.54 -17.01 -16.08
CA MET A 1 15.96 -17.13 -16.47
C MET A 1 16.60 -15.77 -16.36
N PRO A 2 17.71 -15.58 -15.67
CA PRO A 2 18.27 -14.23 -15.49
C PRO A 2 18.86 -13.73 -16.82
N VAL A 3 18.29 -12.71 -17.38
CA VAL A 3 18.91 -11.95 -18.46
C VAL A 3 20.11 -11.22 -17.85
N SER A 4 21.29 -11.64 -18.27
CA SER A 4 22.56 -11.34 -17.65
C SER A 4 22.83 -9.82 -17.58
N ARG A 5 23.32 -9.36 -16.44
CA ARG A 5 23.89 -8.01 -16.21
C ARG A 5 24.87 -7.58 -17.32
N ALA A 6 25.44 -8.49 -18.07
CA ALA A 6 26.34 -8.25 -19.19
C ALA A 6 25.66 -7.57 -20.40
N ARG A 7 24.36 -7.81 -20.65
CA ARG A 7 23.65 -7.12 -21.75
C ARG A 7 23.35 -5.64 -21.41
N ARG A 8 23.05 -5.34 -20.15
CA ARG A 8 22.82 -3.94 -19.72
C ARG A 8 24.10 -3.12 -19.75
N ALA A 9 25.24 -3.71 -19.36
CA ALA A 9 26.53 -3.03 -19.45
C ALA A 9 26.99 -2.82 -20.90
N LEU A 10 26.63 -3.72 -21.84
CA LEU A 10 26.96 -3.55 -23.25
C LEU A 10 26.10 -2.47 -23.92
N LEU A 11 24.82 -2.34 -23.52
CA LEU A 11 23.95 -1.30 -24.07
C LEU A 11 24.36 0.08 -23.58
N SER A 12 24.70 0.22 -22.28
CA SER A 12 25.25 1.46 -21.72
C SER A 12 26.58 1.85 -22.37
N LEU A 13 27.42 0.88 -22.74
CA LEU A 13 28.67 1.13 -23.46
C LEU A 13 28.42 1.54 -24.92
N PHE A 14 27.35 1.03 -25.56
CA PHE A 14 27.01 1.39 -26.94
C PHE A 14 26.46 2.83 -27.01
N ILE A 15 25.67 3.27 -26.03
CA ILE A 15 25.20 4.65 -25.92
C ILE A 15 26.38 5.62 -25.67
N LEU A 16 27.32 5.27 -24.78
CA LEU A 16 28.53 6.07 -24.57
C LEU A 16 29.45 6.07 -25.80
N LEU A 17 29.54 4.95 -26.56
CA LEU A 17 30.38 4.92 -27.80
C LEU A 17 29.75 5.72 -28.93
N SER A 18 28.43 5.83 -29.03
CA SER A 18 27.78 6.65 -30.06
C SER A 18 28.01 8.15 -29.87
N PHE A 19 28.22 8.60 -28.62
CA PHE A 19 28.53 10.01 -28.34
C PHE A 19 29.99 10.43 -28.58
N THR A 20 30.93 9.46 -28.60
CA THR A 20 32.36 9.76 -28.84
C THR A 20 32.75 9.75 -30.32
N LEU A 21 31.87 9.33 -31.23
CA LEU A 21 32.14 9.28 -32.68
C LEU A 21 31.58 10.47 -33.45
N SER A 22 30.89 11.42 -32.82
CA SER A 22 30.29 12.59 -33.49
C SER A 22 31.22 13.82 -33.62
N SER A 23 32.51 13.64 -33.54
CA SER A 23 33.48 14.76 -33.73
C SER A 23 34.30 14.70 -35.02
N CYS A 24 33.88 13.98 -36.04
CA CYS A 24 34.49 14.09 -37.40
C CYS A 24 33.46 13.99 -38.49
N ASP A 25 33.27 15.15 -39.14
CA ASP A 25 32.73 15.37 -40.46
C ASP A 25 31.56 14.56 -41.07
N GLY A 26 30.41 15.20 -41.18
CA GLY A 26 29.60 15.15 -42.40
C GLY A 26 28.57 14.04 -42.57
N PHE A 27 28.13 13.40 -41.52
CA PHE A 27 26.88 12.55 -41.56
C PHE A 27 25.89 13.06 -40.55
N SER A 28 24.78 13.62 -41.04
CA SER A 28 23.63 13.95 -40.19
C SER A 28 22.91 12.69 -39.81
N LEU A 29 22.67 12.49 -38.52
CA LEU A 29 21.86 11.37 -38.00
C LEU A 29 20.39 11.45 -38.44
N GLU A 30 19.96 12.54 -39.05
CA GLU A 30 18.61 12.76 -39.58
C GLU A 30 18.25 11.85 -40.77
N ASP A 31 19.24 11.24 -41.44
CA ASP A 31 19.00 10.40 -42.63
C ASP A 31 18.77 8.90 -42.31
N ILE A 32 18.81 8.50 -41.04
CA ILE A 32 18.72 7.07 -40.67
C ILE A 32 17.54 6.77 -39.71
N ILE A 33 16.94 7.75 -39.10
CA ILE A 33 15.80 7.56 -38.21
C ILE A 33 14.55 8.12 -38.88
N PRO A 34 13.54 7.25 -39.18
CA PRO A 34 12.24 7.78 -39.56
C PRO A 34 11.69 8.67 -38.42
N ASP A 35 11.25 9.86 -38.78
CA ASP A 35 10.53 10.77 -37.89
C ASP A 35 9.25 10.05 -37.39
N LEU A 36 9.32 9.48 -36.20
CA LEU A 36 8.21 8.78 -35.55
C LEU A 36 7.68 9.57 -34.35
N GLY A 37 7.81 10.87 -34.35
CA GLY A 37 6.97 11.75 -33.59
C GLY A 37 5.58 11.74 -34.20
N SER A 38 4.66 10.96 -33.64
CA SER A 38 3.24 11.09 -33.98
C SER A 38 2.81 12.50 -33.58
N ASP A 39 2.62 13.34 -34.58
CA ASP A 39 1.93 14.62 -34.44
C ASP A 39 0.55 14.29 -33.80
N PRO A 40 0.11 14.96 -32.71
CA PRO A 40 -1.23 14.76 -32.13
C PRO A 40 -2.37 14.92 -33.15
N SER A 41 -2.07 15.41 -34.36
CA SER A 41 -3.03 15.54 -35.45
C SER A 41 -3.40 14.25 -36.19
N ASP A 42 -2.72 13.11 -35.96
CA ASP A 42 -2.95 11.84 -36.66
C ASP A 42 -3.72 10.80 -35.82
N ASP A 43 -4.15 11.13 -34.60
CA ASP A 43 -4.95 10.23 -33.78
C ASP A 43 -6.31 9.95 -34.42
N VAL A 44 -6.63 8.69 -34.64
CA VAL A 44 -7.97 8.26 -35.03
C VAL A 44 -8.93 8.57 -33.90
N LEU A 45 -9.89 9.47 -34.13
CA LEU A 45 -10.91 9.81 -33.13
C LEU A 45 -12.07 8.83 -33.20
N VAL A 46 -12.58 8.42 -32.07
CA VAL A 46 -13.76 7.57 -31.94
C VAL A 46 -14.81 8.23 -31.03
N GLU A 47 -16.08 7.95 -31.32
CA GLU A 47 -17.20 8.41 -30.51
C GLU A 47 -17.59 7.37 -29.48
N VAL A 48 -17.70 7.80 -28.22
CA VAL A 48 -18.20 6.98 -27.10
C VAL A 48 -19.44 7.66 -26.54
N THR A 49 -20.58 6.98 -26.67
CA THR A 49 -21.87 7.48 -26.16
C THR A 49 -22.18 6.80 -24.83
N PHE A 50 -22.36 7.60 -23.80
CA PHE A 50 -22.73 7.16 -22.47
C PHE A 50 -24.22 7.32 -22.24
N TYR A 51 -24.88 6.26 -21.82
CA TYR A 51 -26.25 6.23 -21.34
C TYR A 51 -26.23 5.91 -19.85
N VAL A 52 -26.87 6.72 -19.03
CA VAL A 52 -26.99 6.46 -17.60
C VAL A 52 -28.44 6.50 -17.14
N GLN A 53 -28.84 5.46 -16.44
CA GLN A 53 -30.11 5.41 -15.72
C GLN A 53 -29.90 5.96 -14.31
N ILE A 54 -30.68 6.96 -13.92
CA ILE A 54 -30.58 7.61 -12.62
C ILE A 54 -31.69 7.14 -11.67
N PRO A 55 -31.48 7.20 -10.33
CA PRO A 55 -32.49 6.85 -9.33
C PRO A 55 -33.78 7.68 -9.46
N LEU A 56 -34.92 7.04 -9.17
CA LEU A 56 -36.26 7.66 -9.28
C LEU A 56 -36.44 8.89 -8.36
N ASN A 57 -35.71 8.97 -7.27
CA ASN A 57 -35.78 10.09 -6.32
C ASN A 57 -34.79 11.23 -6.63
N THR A 58 -34.16 11.19 -7.80
CA THR A 58 -33.33 12.31 -8.23
C THR A 58 -34.19 13.59 -8.28
N PRO A 59 -33.79 14.69 -7.63
CA PRO A 59 -34.58 15.93 -7.60
C PRO A 59 -34.88 16.45 -9.00
N GLU A 60 -36.12 16.86 -9.23
CA GLU A 60 -36.56 17.36 -10.52
C GLU A 60 -35.89 18.69 -10.90
N GLY A 61 -35.39 18.76 -12.13
CA GLY A 61 -34.76 19.97 -12.67
C GLY A 61 -33.27 20.11 -12.39
N GLU A 62 -32.63 19.13 -11.75
CA GLU A 62 -31.17 19.11 -11.61
C GLU A 62 -30.48 18.62 -12.87
N GLU A 63 -29.33 19.19 -13.18
CA GLU A 63 -28.49 18.83 -14.30
C GLU A 63 -27.63 17.60 -13.94
N ILE A 64 -27.54 16.64 -14.87
CA ILE A 64 -26.71 15.45 -14.75
C ILE A 64 -25.46 15.62 -15.60
N TYR A 65 -24.30 15.22 -15.07
CA TYR A 65 -23.01 15.31 -15.73
C TYR A 65 -22.29 13.97 -15.74
N LEU A 66 -21.60 13.69 -16.83
CA LEU A 66 -20.50 12.73 -16.90
C LEU A 66 -19.21 13.49 -16.55
N SER A 67 -18.55 13.14 -15.46
CA SER A 67 -17.27 13.74 -15.06
C SER A 67 -16.14 12.78 -15.42
N THR A 68 -15.29 13.19 -16.38
CA THR A 68 -14.06 12.46 -16.71
C THR A 68 -12.94 12.86 -15.77
N LEU A 69 -12.09 11.91 -15.40
CA LEU A 69 -11.05 12.06 -14.41
C LEU A 69 -9.68 11.82 -15.03
N ASP A 70 -8.68 12.62 -14.63
CA ASP A 70 -7.29 12.41 -15.03
C ASP A 70 -6.46 11.95 -13.83
N GLU A 71 -5.95 10.73 -13.91
CA GLU A 71 -5.20 10.11 -12.82
C GLU A 71 -3.73 10.52 -12.72
N VAL A 72 -3.14 11.05 -13.79
CA VAL A 72 -1.70 11.39 -13.78
C VAL A 72 -1.41 12.66 -13.00
N THR A 73 -2.37 13.56 -12.87
CA THR A 73 -2.27 14.75 -12.04
C THR A 73 -2.83 14.54 -10.63
N GLY A 74 -3.68 13.52 -10.45
CA GLY A 74 -4.16 13.07 -9.16
C GLY A 74 -5.00 14.03 -8.34
N LEU A 75 -5.39 15.17 -8.87
CA LEU A 75 -6.21 16.16 -8.16
C LEU A 75 -7.60 16.24 -8.76
N GLY A 76 -8.60 16.47 -7.92
CA GLY A 76 -9.97 16.72 -8.33
C GLY A 76 -10.15 17.92 -9.28
N VAL A 77 -9.15 18.81 -9.37
CA VAL A 77 -9.10 19.91 -10.35
C VAL A 77 -8.98 19.43 -11.80
N ASN A 78 -8.67 18.16 -12.02
CA ASN A 78 -8.54 17.57 -13.36
C ASN A 78 -9.83 16.91 -13.86
N ALA A 79 -10.90 16.96 -13.10
CA ALA A 79 -12.19 16.46 -13.55
C ALA A 79 -12.80 17.43 -14.56
N SER A 80 -13.22 16.90 -15.72
CA SER A 80 -13.98 17.65 -16.74
C SER A 80 -15.42 17.20 -16.72
N ALA A 81 -16.36 18.13 -16.51
CA ALA A 81 -17.78 17.82 -16.47
C ALA A 81 -18.41 18.02 -17.85
N HIS A 82 -19.07 16.98 -18.34
CA HIS A 82 -19.81 16.95 -19.59
C HIS A 82 -21.31 16.86 -19.29
N PRO A 83 -22.12 17.89 -19.65
CA PRO A 83 -23.56 17.85 -19.40
C PRO A 83 -24.21 16.72 -20.18
N MET A 84 -25.22 16.10 -19.57
CA MET A 84 -25.98 15.01 -20.19
C MET A 84 -27.42 15.46 -20.47
N GLU A 85 -27.97 15.02 -21.60
CA GLU A 85 -29.35 15.33 -22.01
C GLU A 85 -30.25 14.12 -21.78
N PRO A 86 -31.54 14.31 -21.44
CA PRO A 86 -32.50 13.22 -21.35
C PRO A 86 -32.60 12.44 -22.68
N SER A 87 -32.47 11.12 -22.60
CA SER A 87 -32.66 10.24 -23.78
C SER A 87 -34.12 9.92 -23.98
N LEU A 88 -34.71 10.37 -25.09
CA LEU A 88 -36.14 10.23 -25.39
C LEU A 88 -36.54 8.82 -25.92
N GLY A 89 -35.55 7.93 -26.15
CA GLY A 89 -35.79 6.64 -26.82
C GLY A 89 -35.86 5.42 -25.90
N ASP A 90 -35.33 5.50 -24.69
CA ASP A 90 -35.13 4.36 -23.79
C ASP A 90 -35.90 4.44 -22.46
N ALA A 91 -36.88 5.35 -22.37
CA ALA A 91 -37.64 5.52 -21.14
C ALA A 91 -38.53 4.32 -20.83
N ASN A 92 -38.01 3.36 -20.10
CA ASN A 92 -38.83 2.45 -19.31
C ASN A 92 -39.25 3.25 -18.05
N ILE A 93 -40.41 3.91 -18.13
CA ILE A 93 -40.88 4.95 -17.18
C ILE A 93 -41.02 4.41 -15.74
N ASP A 94 -40.99 3.12 -15.55
CA ASP A 94 -41.11 2.47 -14.24
C ASP A 94 -39.75 2.29 -13.53
N GLN A 95 -38.61 2.54 -14.21
CA GLN A 95 -37.26 2.25 -13.67
C GLN A 95 -36.31 3.46 -13.58
N GLY A 96 -36.76 4.68 -13.82
CA GLY A 96 -35.94 5.90 -13.78
C GLY A 96 -35.74 6.57 -15.14
N LEU A 97 -35.18 7.78 -15.14
CA LEU A 97 -34.84 8.54 -16.35
C LEU A 97 -33.48 8.13 -16.86
N VAL A 98 -33.34 8.04 -18.17
CA VAL A 98 -32.06 7.80 -18.85
C VAL A 98 -31.55 9.11 -19.43
N TYR A 99 -30.29 9.41 -19.17
CA TYR A 99 -29.55 10.54 -19.73
C TYR A 99 -28.43 10.06 -20.64
N GLN A 100 -28.02 10.91 -21.60
CA GLN A 100 -26.97 10.56 -22.55
C GLN A 100 -26.01 11.74 -22.81
N THR A 101 -24.77 11.41 -23.14
CA THR A 101 -23.79 12.34 -23.72
C THR A 101 -22.82 11.56 -24.59
N THR A 102 -22.19 12.21 -25.58
CA THR A 102 -21.20 11.60 -26.47
C THR A 102 -19.88 12.34 -26.34
N LEU A 103 -18.81 11.58 -26.09
CA LEU A 103 -17.44 12.10 -26.11
C LEU A 103 -16.75 11.64 -27.39
N THR A 104 -15.96 12.53 -27.98
CA THR A 104 -15.02 12.22 -29.05
C THR A 104 -13.62 12.17 -28.47
N VAL A 105 -12.99 11.00 -28.48
CA VAL A 105 -11.68 10.75 -27.87
C VAL A 105 -10.76 10.02 -28.85
N PRO A 106 -9.44 10.10 -28.67
CA PRO A 106 -8.52 9.26 -29.43
C PRO A 106 -8.77 7.78 -29.22
N GLN A 107 -8.59 6.99 -30.29
CA GLN A 107 -8.70 5.52 -30.21
C GLN A 107 -7.70 4.96 -29.20
N HIS A 108 -8.08 3.86 -28.52
CA HIS A 108 -7.35 3.21 -27.41
C HIS A 108 -7.30 3.99 -26.11
N THR A 109 -7.98 5.13 -26.01
CA THR A 109 -8.07 5.87 -24.76
C THR A 109 -8.81 5.09 -23.69
N ILE A 110 -8.23 5.03 -22.49
CA ILE A 110 -8.92 4.59 -21.28
C ILE A 110 -9.55 5.81 -20.62
N ILE A 111 -10.88 5.79 -20.50
CA ILE A 111 -11.67 6.85 -19.90
C ILE A 111 -12.02 6.43 -18.48
N LYS A 112 -11.54 7.14 -17.47
CA LYS A 112 -12.02 7.04 -16.10
C LYS A 112 -13.06 8.13 -15.87
N TYR A 113 -14.24 7.76 -15.37
CA TYR A 113 -15.38 8.67 -15.25
C TYR A 113 -16.28 8.31 -14.07
N ARG A 114 -17.12 9.25 -13.68
CA ARG A 114 -18.23 9.04 -12.73
C ARG A 114 -19.37 9.98 -13.05
N TYR A 115 -20.51 9.75 -12.42
CA TYR A 115 -21.69 10.60 -12.59
C TYR A 115 -21.84 11.57 -11.42
N THR A 116 -22.26 12.81 -11.75
CA THR A 116 -22.47 13.87 -10.76
C THR A 116 -23.74 14.66 -11.08
N ARG A 117 -24.30 15.35 -10.07
CA ARG A 117 -25.42 16.27 -10.22
C ARG A 117 -24.96 17.71 -9.90
N GLN A 118 -25.67 18.70 -10.44
CA GLN A 118 -25.46 20.16 -10.26
C GLN A 118 -24.16 20.67 -10.86
N ASN A 119 -23.05 20.06 -10.62
CA ASN A 119 -21.76 20.30 -11.22
C ASN A 119 -20.78 19.17 -10.83
N GLN A 120 -19.57 19.23 -11.35
CA GLN A 120 -18.56 18.19 -11.15
C GLN A 120 -18.14 17.94 -9.66
N TYR A 121 -18.55 18.82 -8.70
CA TYR A 121 -18.15 18.70 -7.31
C TYR A 121 -19.32 18.67 -6.32
N ALA A 122 -20.55 18.95 -6.75
CA ALA A 122 -21.62 19.21 -5.81
C ALA A 122 -22.22 17.93 -5.19
N VAL A 123 -22.64 16.98 -6.03
CA VAL A 123 -23.25 15.73 -5.58
C VAL A 123 -22.72 14.59 -6.46
N ILE A 124 -22.04 13.65 -5.85
CA ILE A 124 -21.40 12.52 -6.51
C ILE A 124 -22.25 11.26 -6.34
N GLU A 125 -22.17 10.33 -7.30
CA GLU A 125 -22.78 9.02 -7.18
C GLU A 125 -22.11 8.16 -6.08
N HIS A 126 -22.93 7.38 -5.36
CA HIS A 126 -22.51 6.43 -4.36
C HIS A 126 -22.93 5.01 -4.75
N THR A 127 -22.23 4.01 -4.22
CA THR A 127 -22.61 2.60 -4.30
C THR A 127 -23.84 2.32 -3.41
N GLU A 128 -24.38 1.11 -3.47
CA GLU A 128 -25.47 0.68 -2.57
C GLU A 128 -25.06 0.74 -1.09
N SER A 129 -23.79 0.45 -0.78
CA SER A 129 -23.21 0.51 0.55
C SER A 129 -22.90 1.90 1.07
N ASP A 130 -23.27 2.94 0.31
CA ASP A 130 -23.07 4.36 0.63
C ASP A 130 -21.63 4.88 0.50
N GLU A 131 -20.78 4.14 -0.20
CA GLU A 131 -19.44 4.57 -0.52
C GLU A 131 -19.44 5.42 -1.79
N GLN A 132 -18.56 6.42 -1.82
CA GLN A 132 -18.37 7.23 -3.01
C GLN A 132 -17.81 6.38 -4.14
N VAL A 133 -18.43 6.41 -5.33
CA VAL A 133 -17.87 5.79 -6.51
C VAL A 133 -16.52 6.45 -6.85
N ARG A 134 -15.45 5.68 -6.80
CA ARG A 134 -14.10 6.16 -7.13
C ARG A 134 -14.05 6.58 -8.60
N TYR A 135 -14.27 5.65 -9.47
CA TYR A 135 -14.47 5.85 -10.91
C TYR A 135 -15.04 4.60 -11.56
N ARG A 136 -15.69 4.81 -12.69
CA ARG A 136 -16.00 3.81 -13.71
C ARG A 136 -14.95 3.86 -14.79
N MET A 137 -14.83 2.82 -15.62
CA MET A 137 -13.84 2.77 -16.69
C MET A 137 -14.47 2.37 -18.01
N ALA A 138 -13.99 2.95 -19.11
CA ALA A 138 -14.32 2.55 -20.45
C ALA A 138 -13.09 2.61 -21.35
N GLN A 139 -12.98 1.68 -22.30
CA GLN A 139 -11.91 1.64 -23.30
C GLN A 139 -12.47 2.01 -24.68
N ALA A 140 -11.95 3.07 -25.26
CA ALA A 140 -12.40 3.63 -26.54
C ALA A 140 -11.66 3.01 -27.75
N ASN A 141 -11.84 1.71 -28.03
CA ASN A 141 -11.18 1.04 -29.14
C ASN A 141 -11.89 1.27 -30.51
N ASN A 142 -13.19 1.45 -30.47
CA ASN A 142 -14.08 1.68 -31.62
C ASN A 142 -15.23 2.57 -31.14
N PRO A 143 -16.09 3.09 -32.04
CA PRO A 143 -17.34 3.71 -31.63
C PRO A 143 -18.12 2.76 -30.71
N LEU A 144 -18.57 3.25 -29.56
CA LEU A 144 -19.05 2.43 -28.47
C LEU A 144 -20.22 3.09 -27.74
N GLU A 145 -21.18 2.28 -27.33
CA GLU A 145 -22.28 2.67 -26.42
C GLU A 145 -22.01 2.04 -25.04
N ILE A 146 -21.92 2.87 -24.03
CA ILE A 146 -21.80 2.47 -22.61
C ILE A 146 -23.16 2.63 -21.95
N ARG A 147 -23.59 1.62 -21.22
CA ARG A 147 -24.83 1.66 -20.44
C ARG A 147 -24.51 1.47 -18.98
N ASP A 148 -24.97 2.39 -18.14
CA ASP A 148 -24.73 2.41 -16.70
C ASP A 148 -26.01 2.69 -15.93
N VAL A 149 -26.00 2.29 -14.66
CA VAL A 149 -27.04 2.62 -13.66
C VAL A 149 -26.36 3.24 -12.46
N VAL A 150 -26.84 4.39 -12.00
CA VAL A 150 -26.41 5.01 -10.73
C VAL A 150 -27.16 4.35 -9.58
N SER A 151 -26.45 3.84 -8.59
CA SER A 151 -27.07 3.20 -7.42
C SER A 151 -27.79 4.20 -6.54
N LYS A 152 -27.12 5.28 -6.15
CA LYS A 152 -27.72 6.40 -5.38
C LYS A 152 -26.85 7.65 -5.52
N TRP A 153 -27.35 8.77 -4.99
CA TRP A 153 -26.60 10.00 -4.85
C TRP A 153 -26.16 10.20 -3.39
N SER A 154 -25.04 10.86 -3.16
CA SER A 154 -24.45 11.08 -1.82
C SER A 154 -25.39 11.78 -0.83
N ASP A 155 -26.35 12.54 -1.30
CA ASP A 155 -27.33 13.31 -0.51
C ASP A 155 -28.71 12.67 -0.43
N THR A 156 -28.89 11.43 -0.93
CA THR A 156 -30.17 10.74 -0.95
C THR A 156 -30.13 9.42 -0.19
N SER A 157 -31.28 9.02 0.36
CA SER A 157 -31.46 7.73 1.05
C SER A 157 -32.15 6.68 0.18
N TYR A 158 -32.09 6.81 -1.13
CA TYR A 158 -32.67 5.85 -2.06
C TYR A 158 -31.90 4.54 -2.09
N TYR A 159 -32.61 3.43 -2.15
CA TYR A 159 -32.07 2.11 -2.37
C TYR A 159 -32.85 1.44 -3.48
N TRP A 160 -32.15 0.83 -4.45
CA TRP A 160 -32.78 -0.03 -5.43
C TRP A 160 -33.36 -1.24 -4.72
N PRO A 161 -34.63 -1.63 -5.02
CA PRO A 161 -35.17 -2.85 -4.45
C PRO A 161 -34.37 -4.05 -4.97
N GLU A 162 -33.92 -4.89 -4.05
CA GLU A 162 -33.34 -6.19 -4.37
C GLU A 162 -32.12 -6.12 -5.32
N PRO A 163 -31.01 -5.50 -4.92
CA PRO A 163 -29.81 -5.43 -5.75
C PRO A 163 -29.28 -6.83 -6.07
N GLY A 164 -28.65 -6.98 -7.25
CA GLY A 164 -27.96 -8.19 -7.67
C GLY A 164 -26.44 -8.06 -7.53
N ARG A 165 -25.71 -8.95 -8.16
CA ARG A 165 -24.24 -8.95 -8.16
C ARG A 165 -23.68 -9.56 -9.45
N ILE A 166 -22.42 -9.26 -9.74
CA ILE A 166 -21.62 -9.94 -10.75
C ILE A 166 -20.49 -10.68 -10.05
N SER A 167 -20.24 -11.94 -10.41
CA SER A 167 -19.07 -12.68 -9.96
C SER A 167 -18.48 -13.53 -11.08
N GLY A 168 -17.20 -13.90 -10.95
CA GLY A 168 -16.57 -14.74 -11.95
C GLY A 168 -15.11 -15.02 -11.64
N ILE A 169 -14.44 -15.64 -12.61
CA ILE A 169 -13.01 -15.95 -12.57
C ILE A 169 -12.36 -15.32 -13.79
N ILE A 170 -11.22 -14.67 -13.58
CA ILE A 170 -10.35 -14.18 -14.63
C ILE A 170 -9.25 -15.20 -14.84
N SER A 171 -9.04 -15.62 -16.10
CA SER A 171 -8.02 -16.58 -16.48
C SER A 171 -7.18 -16.10 -17.66
N ASP A 172 -5.94 -16.61 -17.77
CA ASP A 172 -5.04 -16.34 -18.88
C ASP A 172 -5.42 -17.19 -20.10
N THR A 173 -5.57 -16.58 -21.29
CA THR A 173 -5.93 -17.28 -22.54
C THR A 173 -4.87 -18.26 -23.02
N THR A 174 -3.61 -18.10 -22.60
CA THR A 174 -2.48 -18.90 -23.07
C THR A 174 -2.25 -20.12 -22.19
N THR A 175 -2.34 -19.94 -20.88
CA THR A 175 -2.07 -21.01 -19.90
C THR A 175 -3.34 -21.65 -19.37
N GLY A 176 -4.47 -20.94 -19.37
CA GLY A 176 -5.71 -21.32 -18.71
C GLY A 176 -5.69 -21.12 -17.19
N GLU A 177 -4.57 -20.65 -16.63
CA GLU A 177 -4.43 -20.42 -15.19
C GLU A 177 -5.18 -19.17 -14.72
N PRO A 178 -5.63 -19.12 -13.48
CA PRO A 178 -6.21 -17.94 -12.88
C PRO A 178 -5.23 -16.75 -12.88
N VAL A 179 -5.76 -15.53 -13.02
CA VAL A 179 -4.94 -14.30 -12.99
C VAL A 179 -5.30 -13.45 -11.78
N PRO A 180 -4.42 -13.35 -10.78
CA PRO A 180 -4.62 -12.51 -9.61
C PRO A 180 -4.30 -11.03 -9.88
N GLY A 181 -4.80 -10.13 -9.00
CA GLY A 181 -4.45 -8.72 -8.99
C GLY A 181 -5.01 -7.89 -10.14
N MET A 182 -5.97 -8.43 -10.91
CA MET A 182 -6.68 -7.68 -11.95
C MET A 182 -7.76 -6.80 -11.34
N LEU A 183 -7.82 -5.54 -11.75
CA LEU A 183 -8.88 -4.63 -11.36
C LEU A 183 -10.12 -4.91 -12.21
N VAL A 184 -11.22 -5.29 -11.56
CA VAL A 184 -12.53 -5.51 -12.20
C VAL A 184 -13.47 -4.41 -11.77
N ILE A 185 -14.09 -3.73 -12.73
CA ILE A 185 -14.97 -2.58 -12.50
C ILE A 185 -16.31 -2.82 -13.17
N GLY A 186 -17.40 -2.62 -12.42
CA GLY A 186 -18.77 -2.69 -12.96
C GLY A 186 -19.76 -1.98 -12.05
N GLY A 187 -20.67 -1.18 -12.62
CA GLY A 187 -21.71 -0.48 -11.86
C GLY A 187 -21.22 0.54 -10.82
N GLY A 188 -19.97 1.01 -10.94
CA GLY A 188 -19.31 1.88 -9.95
C GLY A 188 -18.65 1.15 -8.79
N VAL A 189 -18.77 -0.18 -8.74
CA VAL A 189 -18.11 -1.05 -7.78
C VAL A 189 -16.80 -1.57 -8.38
N GLN A 190 -15.75 -1.70 -7.56
CA GLN A 190 -14.44 -2.19 -7.97
C GLN A 190 -14.06 -3.38 -7.09
N ALA A 191 -13.36 -4.35 -7.66
CA ALA A 191 -12.76 -5.46 -6.95
C ALA A 191 -11.44 -5.85 -7.61
N PHE A 192 -10.46 -6.33 -6.82
CA PHE A 192 -9.29 -7.00 -7.37
C PHE A 192 -9.53 -8.52 -7.40
N THR A 193 -9.02 -9.18 -8.44
CA THR A 193 -9.07 -10.63 -8.47
C THR A 193 -8.18 -11.23 -7.38
N THR A 194 -8.71 -12.23 -6.69
CA THR A 194 -7.99 -13.00 -5.68
C THR A 194 -6.88 -13.85 -6.31
N ALA A 195 -6.11 -14.57 -5.50
CA ALA A 195 -5.09 -15.51 -5.97
C ALA A 195 -5.65 -16.59 -6.91
N SER A 196 -6.91 -17.02 -6.71
CA SER A 196 -7.61 -17.93 -7.63
C SER A 196 -8.28 -17.24 -8.82
N GLY A 197 -7.98 -15.96 -9.07
CA GLY A 197 -8.55 -15.18 -10.15
C GLY A 197 -10.02 -14.81 -9.95
N SER A 198 -10.61 -15.13 -8.81
CA SER A 198 -12.02 -14.87 -8.52
C SER A 198 -12.26 -13.41 -8.14
N TYR A 199 -13.45 -12.90 -8.49
CA TYR A 199 -13.91 -11.56 -8.12
C TYR A 199 -15.42 -11.55 -7.88
N MET A 200 -15.89 -10.54 -7.14
CA MET A 200 -17.30 -10.28 -6.90
C MET A 200 -17.57 -8.78 -6.81
N LEU A 201 -18.59 -8.31 -7.52
CA LEU A 201 -19.10 -6.94 -7.49
C LEU A 201 -20.52 -6.97 -6.91
N PRO A 202 -20.69 -6.71 -5.61
CA PRO A 202 -21.97 -6.79 -4.92
C PRO A 202 -22.80 -5.51 -5.06
N GLY A 203 -24.07 -5.54 -4.65
CA GLY A 203 -24.89 -4.34 -4.48
C GLY A 203 -25.25 -3.61 -5.77
N LEU A 204 -25.26 -4.31 -6.92
CA LEU A 204 -25.52 -3.68 -8.21
C LEU A 204 -27.02 -3.54 -8.47
N PRO A 205 -27.51 -2.34 -8.87
CA PRO A 205 -28.88 -2.18 -9.35
C PRO A 205 -29.20 -3.13 -10.51
N PRO A 206 -30.46 -3.61 -10.63
CA PRO A 206 -30.87 -4.33 -11.84
C PRO A 206 -30.69 -3.48 -13.09
N GLY A 207 -30.15 -4.06 -14.16
CA GLY A 207 -29.91 -3.38 -15.43
C GLY A 207 -28.62 -3.85 -16.11
N VAL A 208 -28.22 -3.17 -17.17
CA VAL A 208 -26.98 -3.45 -17.89
C VAL A 208 -25.86 -2.54 -17.33
N HIS A 209 -24.77 -3.15 -16.97
CA HIS A 209 -23.58 -2.47 -16.49
C HIS A 209 -22.41 -2.72 -17.43
N ASN A 210 -21.58 -1.71 -17.62
CA ASN A 210 -20.30 -1.87 -18.30
C ASN A 210 -19.32 -2.57 -17.37
N LEU A 211 -18.87 -3.78 -17.74
CA LEU A 211 -17.89 -4.59 -17.01
C LEU A 211 -16.53 -4.49 -17.70
N VAL A 212 -15.52 -4.06 -16.96
CA VAL A 212 -14.15 -3.90 -17.45
C VAL A 212 -13.19 -4.67 -16.57
N VAL A 213 -12.25 -5.39 -17.21
CA VAL A 213 -11.09 -6.01 -16.54
C VAL A 213 -9.82 -5.30 -17.01
N TYR A 214 -9.02 -4.83 -16.06
CA TYR A 214 -7.86 -4.01 -16.31
C TYR A 214 -6.65 -4.49 -15.49
N ALA A 215 -5.48 -4.61 -16.14
CA ALA A 215 -4.20 -4.93 -15.50
C ALA A 215 -3.52 -3.62 -15.07
N PRO A 216 -3.27 -3.37 -13.76
CA PRO A 216 -2.65 -2.14 -13.27
C PRO A 216 -1.27 -1.84 -13.85
N ASP A 217 -0.49 -2.88 -14.17
CA ASP A 217 0.82 -2.81 -14.81
C ASP A 217 0.78 -2.90 -16.34
N GLY A 218 -0.43 -3.05 -16.92
CA GLY A 218 -0.64 -3.22 -18.34
C GLY A 218 -0.25 -4.61 -18.88
N SER A 219 0.04 -5.60 -18.03
CA SER A 219 0.51 -6.94 -18.42
C SER A 219 -0.47 -7.74 -19.27
N TYR A 220 -1.74 -7.38 -19.27
CA TYR A 220 -2.80 -8.04 -20.05
C TYR A 220 -3.59 -7.02 -20.87
N HIS A 221 -4.19 -7.51 -21.97
CA HIS A 221 -5.15 -6.73 -22.73
C HIS A 221 -6.44 -6.56 -21.92
N GLU A 222 -6.97 -5.35 -21.92
CA GLU A 222 -8.23 -5.01 -21.27
C GLU A 222 -9.39 -5.75 -21.94
N ILE A 223 -10.36 -6.17 -21.15
CA ILE A 223 -11.65 -6.68 -21.64
C ILE A 223 -12.75 -5.73 -21.19
N GLN A 224 -13.66 -5.44 -22.10
CA GLN A 224 -14.87 -4.67 -21.82
C GLN A 224 -16.07 -5.34 -22.45
N GLN A 225 -17.12 -5.53 -21.64
CA GLN A 225 -18.40 -6.05 -22.12
C GLN A 225 -19.57 -5.54 -21.28
N GLY A 226 -20.77 -5.61 -21.80
CA GLY A 226 -21.99 -5.42 -21.03
C GLY A 226 -22.30 -6.66 -20.17
N ALA A 227 -22.72 -6.43 -18.91
CA ALA A 227 -23.23 -7.47 -18.01
C ALA A 227 -24.62 -7.09 -17.51
N GLU A 228 -25.62 -7.97 -17.75
CA GLU A 228 -26.98 -7.74 -17.28
C GLU A 228 -27.15 -8.29 -15.87
N VAL A 229 -27.53 -7.45 -14.95
CA VAL A 229 -27.80 -7.80 -13.54
C VAL A 229 -29.32 -7.90 -13.37
N ALA A 230 -29.78 -9.05 -12.91
CA ALA A 230 -31.17 -9.24 -12.51
C ALA A 230 -31.31 -9.08 -10.98
N SER A 231 -32.54 -8.72 -10.57
CA SER A 231 -32.90 -8.54 -9.16
C SER A 231 -32.56 -9.78 -8.31
N GLN A 232 -31.86 -9.60 -7.18
CA GLN A 232 -31.39 -10.66 -6.26
C GLN A 232 -30.60 -11.80 -6.92
N ALA A 233 -30.12 -11.63 -8.15
CA ALA A 233 -29.41 -12.67 -8.88
C ALA A 233 -27.90 -12.46 -8.87
N ASN A 234 -27.20 -13.57 -9.05
CA ASN A 234 -25.77 -13.55 -9.40
C ASN A 234 -25.62 -13.69 -10.92
N THR A 235 -25.00 -12.70 -11.56
CA THR A 235 -24.60 -12.79 -12.96
C THR A 235 -23.17 -13.37 -12.99
N GLU A 236 -23.02 -14.57 -13.54
CA GLU A 236 -21.70 -15.19 -13.70
C GLU A 236 -21.01 -14.63 -14.95
N ALA A 237 -19.80 -14.08 -14.78
CA ALA A 237 -18.98 -13.53 -15.86
C ALA A 237 -17.52 -14.03 -15.73
N ASN A 238 -17.30 -15.26 -16.20
CA ASN A 238 -15.95 -15.80 -16.32
C ASN A 238 -15.29 -15.27 -17.59
N LEU A 239 -14.11 -14.63 -17.47
CA LEU A 239 -13.44 -13.95 -18.57
C LEU A 239 -12.00 -14.45 -18.71
N ALA A 240 -11.54 -14.58 -19.97
CA ALA A 240 -10.16 -14.94 -20.26
C ALA A 240 -9.43 -13.75 -20.90
N ILE A 241 -8.33 -13.32 -20.27
CA ILE A 241 -7.53 -12.18 -20.71
C ILE A 241 -6.25 -12.63 -21.39
N THR A 242 -5.78 -11.87 -22.37
CA THR A 242 -4.59 -12.22 -23.15
C THR A 242 -3.38 -11.44 -22.66
N PRO A 243 -2.26 -12.12 -22.35
CA PRO A 243 -1.04 -11.44 -21.93
C PRO A 243 -0.46 -10.57 -23.05
N ARG A 244 0.21 -9.49 -22.66
CA ARG A 244 0.92 -8.59 -23.59
C ARG A 244 2.40 -8.92 -23.64
N GLU A 245 2.99 -8.72 -24.81
CA GLU A 245 4.44 -8.67 -24.95
C GLU A 245 4.98 -7.33 -24.48
N TYR A 246 6.27 -7.31 -24.09
CA TYR A 246 6.93 -6.09 -23.61
C TYR A 246 8.04 -5.68 -24.57
N VAL A 247 8.19 -4.36 -24.76
CA VAL A 247 9.27 -3.77 -25.54
C VAL A 247 9.99 -2.71 -24.71
N ASP A 248 11.27 -2.51 -25.01
CA ASP A 248 12.05 -1.45 -24.38
C ASP A 248 11.72 -0.10 -25.06
N VAL A 249 11.23 0.84 -24.27
CA VAL A 249 11.00 2.23 -24.69
C VAL A 249 12.06 3.11 -24.04
N THR A 250 12.85 3.79 -24.88
CA THR A 250 13.84 4.76 -24.42
C THR A 250 13.20 6.14 -24.39
N PHE A 251 13.13 6.74 -23.22
CA PHE A 251 12.75 8.13 -23.03
C PHE A 251 14.02 8.97 -22.98
N LEU A 252 14.19 9.89 -23.93
CA LEU A 252 15.26 10.88 -23.94
C LEU A 252 14.61 12.26 -23.92
N VAL A 253 14.89 13.06 -22.90
CA VAL A 253 14.26 14.36 -22.71
C VAL A 253 15.29 15.46 -22.59
N THR A 254 15.03 16.58 -23.27
CA THR A 254 15.76 17.84 -23.09
C THR A 254 14.98 18.71 -22.12
N VAL A 255 15.63 19.21 -21.07
CA VAL A 255 14.98 20.01 -20.02
C VAL A 255 15.48 21.44 -19.99
N PRO A 256 14.74 22.39 -19.39
CA PRO A 256 15.18 23.78 -19.25
C PRO A 256 16.53 23.92 -18.55
N ILE A 257 17.34 24.89 -19.00
CA ILE A 257 18.62 25.20 -18.36
C ILE A 257 18.37 25.62 -16.91
N GLY A 258 19.14 25.06 -15.98
CA GLY A 258 18.99 25.32 -14.56
C GLY A 258 18.06 24.30 -13.84
N THR A 259 17.61 23.26 -14.56
CA THR A 259 16.98 22.10 -13.91
C THR A 259 17.95 21.46 -12.90
N PRO A 260 17.54 21.22 -11.65
CA PRO A 260 18.40 20.58 -10.66
C PRO A 260 18.88 19.20 -11.12
N GLU A 261 20.15 18.90 -10.86
CA GLU A 261 20.72 17.59 -11.20
C GLU A 261 20.01 16.46 -10.44
N ASN A 262 19.89 15.31 -11.08
CA ASN A 262 19.31 14.09 -10.50
C ASN A 262 17.86 14.22 -9.98
N SER A 263 17.10 15.21 -10.42
CA SER A 263 15.71 15.43 -9.95
C SER A 263 14.63 14.98 -10.96
N VAL A 264 15.02 14.77 -12.23
CA VAL A 264 14.05 14.48 -13.30
C VAL A 264 13.49 13.06 -13.17
N ARG A 265 12.18 12.94 -13.14
CA ARG A 265 11.42 11.68 -13.04
C ARG A 265 10.38 11.58 -14.15
N LEU A 266 9.99 10.35 -14.47
CA LEU A 266 8.90 10.03 -15.37
C LEU A 266 7.69 9.57 -14.54
N VAL A 267 6.54 10.20 -14.75
CA VAL A 267 5.29 9.83 -14.09
C VAL A 267 4.24 9.50 -15.14
N GLY A 268 3.40 8.47 -14.88
CA GLY A 268 2.39 8.05 -15.84
C GLY A 268 1.29 7.17 -15.25
N ASN A 269 0.45 6.66 -16.14
CA ASN A 269 -0.78 5.96 -15.83
C ASN A 269 -0.62 4.45 -15.51
N LEU A 270 0.57 3.89 -15.53
CA LEU A 270 0.82 2.50 -15.14
C LEU A 270 1.48 2.41 -13.76
N TYR A 271 1.34 1.26 -13.10
CA TYR A 271 1.96 0.96 -11.82
C TYR A 271 3.47 1.28 -11.81
N GLN A 272 4.22 0.82 -12.82
CA GLN A 272 5.66 1.06 -12.95
C GLN A 272 6.04 2.51 -13.29
N LEU A 273 5.07 3.38 -13.52
CA LEU A 273 5.25 4.82 -13.71
C LEU A 273 4.74 5.64 -12.52
N GLY A 274 4.54 4.99 -11.37
CA GLY A 274 4.19 5.63 -10.10
C GLY A 274 2.69 5.65 -9.76
N ASN A 275 1.81 5.12 -10.60
CA ASN A 275 0.37 5.09 -10.30
C ASN A 275 0.07 4.15 -9.12
N THR A 276 -0.75 4.60 -8.17
CA THR A 276 -1.14 3.83 -6.98
C THR A 276 -2.51 3.17 -7.12
N TYR A 277 -3.28 3.53 -8.15
CA TYR A 277 -4.69 3.12 -8.32
C TYR A 277 -5.60 3.51 -7.14
N GLY A 278 -5.15 4.44 -6.32
CA GLY A 278 -5.87 4.97 -5.19
C GLY A 278 -7.03 5.90 -5.55
N ASN A 279 -7.56 6.57 -4.54
CA ASN A 279 -8.72 7.44 -4.70
C ASN A 279 -8.38 8.73 -5.45
N LEU A 280 -9.09 9.02 -6.54
CA LEU A 280 -8.89 10.20 -7.38
C LEU A 280 -9.32 11.55 -6.78
N PRO A 281 -10.36 11.67 -5.97
CA PRO A 281 -10.77 12.96 -5.44
C PRO A 281 -9.91 13.43 -4.27
N GLY A 282 -9.08 14.42 -4.49
CA GLY A 282 -8.31 15.09 -3.45
C GLY A 282 -7.04 14.37 -3.03
N GLY A 283 -6.73 13.22 -3.64
CA GLY A 283 -5.48 12.48 -3.46
C GLY A 283 -4.63 12.48 -4.70
N MET A 284 -3.33 12.32 -4.54
CA MET A 284 -2.42 12.06 -5.64
C MET A 284 -2.40 10.58 -5.94
N ASN A 285 -2.59 10.21 -7.20
CA ASN A 285 -2.54 8.83 -7.62
C ASN A 285 -1.12 8.32 -7.88
N THR A 286 -0.14 9.18 -7.73
CA THR A 286 1.25 8.87 -8.06
C THR A 286 2.15 9.23 -6.89
N ILE A 287 3.12 8.35 -6.60
CA ILE A 287 4.09 8.55 -5.52
C ILE A 287 5.51 8.70 -6.07
N PRO A 288 6.28 9.71 -5.59
CA PRO A 288 7.62 10.00 -6.10
C PRO A 288 8.60 8.83 -6.01
N SER A 289 8.56 8.05 -4.94
CA SER A 289 9.46 6.92 -4.72
C SER A 289 9.29 5.79 -5.75
N ARG A 290 8.09 5.64 -6.32
CA ARG A 290 7.80 4.64 -7.37
C ARG A 290 8.11 5.13 -8.77
N MET A 291 8.19 6.45 -8.99
CA MET A 291 8.44 7.03 -10.31
C MET A 291 9.87 6.75 -10.77
N PRO A 292 10.08 6.26 -12.01
CA PRO A 292 11.41 6.07 -12.56
C PRO A 292 12.20 7.37 -12.62
N LYS A 293 13.43 7.37 -12.07
CA LYS A 293 14.35 8.49 -12.07
C LYS A 293 15.24 8.44 -13.31
N LEU A 294 15.30 9.52 -14.09
CA LEU A 294 16.10 9.60 -15.29
C LEU A 294 17.57 9.84 -14.96
N THR A 295 18.45 9.26 -15.76
CA THR A 295 19.90 9.45 -15.66
C THR A 295 20.34 10.59 -16.57
N PHE A 296 21.25 11.42 -16.07
CA PHE A 296 21.85 12.51 -16.84
C PHE A 296 22.64 11.96 -18.04
N ALA A 297 22.32 12.45 -19.26
CA ALA A 297 22.93 12.00 -20.52
C ALA A 297 23.90 13.01 -21.12
N GLY A 298 24.04 14.19 -20.52
CA GLY A 298 24.94 15.27 -20.94
C GLY A 298 24.21 16.55 -21.37
N GLY A 299 24.83 17.72 -21.21
CA GLY A 299 24.19 19.00 -21.50
C GLY A 299 23.01 19.27 -20.60
N ASN A 300 21.81 19.30 -21.14
CA ASN A 300 20.53 19.37 -20.42
C ASN A 300 19.62 18.22 -20.82
N GLN A 301 20.19 17.06 -21.16
CA GLN A 301 19.45 15.85 -21.52
C GLN A 301 19.49 14.80 -20.42
N TYR A 302 18.37 14.12 -20.26
CA TYR A 302 18.17 13.01 -19.33
C TYR A 302 17.49 11.85 -20.05
N GLY A 303 17.78 10.61 -19.66
CA GLY A 303 17.21 9.44 -20.31
C GLY A 303 16.99 8.26 -19.38
N ILE A 304 16.05 7.39 -19.77
CA ILE A 304 15.76 6.11 -19.13
C ILE A 304 15.21 5.13 -20.15
N ILE A 305 15.42 3.84 -19.90
CA ILE A 305 14.79 2.74 -20.64
C ILE A 305 13.79 2.07 -19.73
N VAL A 306 12.55 1.98 -20.17
CA VAL A 306 11.46 1.32 -19.45
C VAL A 306 10.87 0.23 -20.34
N ALA A 307 10.73 -0.99 -19.81
CA ALA A 307 9.99 -2.06 -20.48
C ALA A 307 8.50 -1.79 -20.33
N LEU A 308 7.80 -1.56 -21.45
CA LEU A 308 6.37 -1.26 -21.47
C LEU A 308 5.59 -2.28 -22.30
N PRO A 309 4.33 -2.59 -21.93
CA PRO A 309 3.50 -3.58 -22.61
C PRO A 309 2.98 -3.05 -23.95
N VAL A 310 3.12 -3.86 -24.99
CA VAL A 310 2.74 -3.54 -26.38
C VAL A 310 1.24 -3.23 -26.50
N GLY A 311 0.91 -2.20 -27.25
CA GLY A 311 -0.48 -1.77 -27.51
C GLY A 311 -1.16 -1.04 -26.36
N THR A 312 -0.45 -0.79 -25.25
CA THR A 312 -1.00 -0.02 -24.12
C THR A 312 -0.91 1.48 -24.39
N GLU A 313 -1.98 2.20 -24.07
CA GLU A 313 -1.93 3.66 -24.02
C GLU A 313 -1.12 4.13 -22.82
N ILE A 314 -0.05 4.85 -23.08
CA ILE A 314 0.75 5.50 -22.05
C ILE A 314 0.43 6.98 -22.04
N ARG A 315 -0.04 7.46 -20.90
CA ARG A 315 -0.14 8.89 -20.57
C ARG A 315 0.95 9.20 -19.58
N TYR A 316 1.77 10.17 -19.87
CA TYR A 316 2.93 10.47 -19.05
C TYR A 316 3.32 11.95 -19.10
N LYS A 317 4.10 12.36 -18.16
CA LYS A 317 4.78 13.65 -18.12
C LYS A 317 6.10 13.55 -17.37
N TYR A 318 6.92 14.56 -17.53
CA TYR A 318 8.15 14.72 -16.76
C TYR A 318 7.87 15.59 -15.53
N THR A 319 8.60 15.33 -14.45
CA THR A 319 8.43 16.06 -13.20
C THR A 319 9.75 16.14 -12.43
N LEU A 320 9.87 17.17 -11.56
CA LEU A 320 10.92 17.27 -10.53
C LEU A 320 10.37 16.99 -9.13
N GLY A 321 9.11 16.60 -9.03
CA GLY A 321 8.40 16.25 -7.79
C GLY A 321 7.52 15.04 -8.02
N ASP A 322 6.24 15.29 -8.28
CA ASP A 322 5.26 14.25 -8.57
C ASP A 322 4.35 14.64 -9.75
N GLY A 323 3.19 14.01 -9.88
CA GLY A 323 2.25 14.31 -10.96
C GLY A 323 1.66 15.73 -10.93
N PHE A 324 1.76 16.44 -9.81
CA PHE A 324 1.24 17.77 -9.58
C PHE A 324 2.34 18.80 -9.27
N TRP A 325 3.14 18.56 -8.23
CA TRP A 325 4.22 19.42 -7.82
C TRP A 325 5.37 19.32 -8.81
N ASN A 326 5.80 20.45 -9.35
CA ASN A 326 6.90 20.55 -10.32
C ASN A 326 6.72 19.67 -11.57
N ALA A 327 5.49 19.35 -11.95
CA ALA A 327 5.21 18.70 -13.22
C ALA A 327 5.51 19.66 -14.38
N GLU A 328 5.78 19.11 -15.56
CA GLU A 328 6.04 19.92 -16.75
C GLU A 328 4.81 20.71 -17.20
N HIS A 329 5.06 21.89 -17.74
CA HIS A 329 4.04 22.80 -18.26
C HIS A 329 4.35 23.21 -19.70
N THR A 330 3.31 23.55 -20.43
CA THR A 330 3.39 24.28 -21.70
C THR A 330 3.79 25.73 -21.45
N LEU A 331 4.13 26.47 -22.50
CA LEU A 331 4.54 27.87 -22.36
C LEU A 331 3.44 28.82 -21.87
N ASP A 332 2.17 28.40 -21.99
CA ASP A 332 1.03 29.17 -21.46
C ASP A 332 0.73 28.84 -19.98
N GLY A 333 1.49 27.90 -19.39
CA GLY A 333 1.38 27.51 -17.99
C GLY A 333 0.41 26.36 -17.72
N SER A 334 -0.22 25.80 -18.75
CA SER A 334 -1.06 24.61 -18.60
C SER A 334 -0.21 23.37 -18.33
N PHE A 335 -0.76 22.36 -17.61
CA PHE A 335 -0.10 21.07 -17.49
C PHE A 335 0.08 20.42 -18.85
N ASN A 336 1.27 19.92 -19.12
CA ASN A 336 1.55 19.16 -20.33
C ASN A 336 1.31 17.67 -20.06
N MET A 337 0.49 17.03 -20.91
CA MET A 337 0.22 15.60 -20.87
C MET A 337 0.62 14.99 -22.20
N ARG A 338 1.57 14.08 -22.15
CA ARG A 338 2.01 13.33 -23.32
C ARG A 338 1.27 12.03 -23.42
N ARG A 339 1.12 11.56 -24.65
CA ARG A 339 0.41 10.30 -24.93
C ARG A 339 1.08 9.58 -26.09
N PHE A 340 1.21 8.26 -25.98
CA PHE A 340 1.53 7.39 -27.12
C PHE A 340 0.99 5.99 -26.86
N ILE A 341 0.88 5.20 -27.95
CA ILE A 341 0.57 3.76 -27.89
C ILE A 341 1.88 3.01 -28.07
N VAL A 342 2.17 2.09 -27.16
CA VAL A 342 3.40 1.28 -27.19
C VAL A 342 3.41 0.42 -28.46
N PRO A 343 4.36 0.60 -29.39
CA PRO A 343 4.42 -0.22 -30.60
C PRO A 343 4.92 -1.65 -30.31
N ASP A 344 4.92 -2.52 -31.32
CA ASP A 344 5.38 -3.91 -31.25
C ASP A 344 6.91 -4.08 -31.34
N HIS A 345 7.65 -2.99 -31.29
CA HIS A 345 9.12 -2.95 -31.36
C HIS A 345 9.69 -1.86 -30.46
N SER A 346 10.94 -2.00 -30.06
CA SER A 346 11.62 -0.97 -29.24
C SER A 346 11.75 0.34 -29.98
N ILE A 347 11.44 1.45 -29.29
CA ILE A 347 11.52 2.82 -29.81
C ILE A 347 12.29 3.74 -28.88
N GLN A 348 12.69 4.89 -29.41
CA GLN A 348 13.19 6.01 -28.64
C GLN A 348 12.25 7.22 -28.85
N LEU A 349 11.75 7.77 -27.75
CA LEU A 349 11.02 9.03 -27.71
C LEU A 349 12.02 10.15 -27.41
N ASN A 350 11.96 11.24 -28.20
CA ASN A 350 12.79 12.40 -28.00
C ASN A 350 11.91 13.57 -27.61
N ASP A 351 11.90 13.90 -26.33
CA ASP A 351 11.01 14.87 -25.75
C ASP A 351 11.73 16.16 -25.37
N GLU A 352 10.97 17.25 -25.27
CA GLU A 352 11.42 18.53 -24.74
C GLU A 352 10.44 19.03 -23.67
N VAL A 353 10.93 19.29 -22.46
CA VAL A 353 10.19 20.01 -21.44
C VAL A 353 10.33 21.51 -21.69
N LEU A 354 9.21 22.16 -21.96
CA LEU A 354 9.22 23.60 -22.29
C LEU A 354 9.35 24.48 -21.05
N SER A 355 8.74 24.08 -19.93
CA SER A 355 8.76 24.84 -18.68
C SER A 355 8.45 23.94 -17.49
N TRP A 356 9.12 24.23 -16.36
CA TRP A 356 8.71 23.74 -15.02
C TRP A 356 7.79 24.72 -14.29
N LYS A 357 7.58 25.91 -14.86
CA LYS A 357 6.83 26.99 -14.23
C LYS A 357 5.43 27.11 -14.80
N SER A 358 4.47 27.44 -13.93
CA SER A 358 3.14 27.85 -14.29
C SER A 358 2.84 29.28 -13.81
N GLY A 359 2.08 30.03 -14.59
CA GLY A 359 1.64 31.38 -14.23
C GLY A 359 2.76 32.43 -14.21
N THR A 360 2.56 33.49 -13.40
CA THR A 360 3.44 34.68 -13.37
C THR A 360 4.35 34.76 -12.16
N LYS A 361 4.29 33.76 -11.27
CA LYS A 361 5.14 33.66 -10.06
C LYS A 361 6.44 32.95 -10.40
N ASP A 362 7.50 33.23 -9.63
CA ASP A 362 8.80 32.57 -9.83
C ASP A 362 9.08 31.52 -8.77
N SER A 363 10.17 30.77 -8.95
CA SER A 363 10.56 29.63 -8.12
C SER A 363 10.84 30.02 -6.67
N ILE A 364 10.61 29.05 -5.79
CA ILE A 364 10.98 29.12 -4.37
C ILE A 364 12.04 28.05 -4.11
N THR A 365 13.24 28.48 -3.73
CA THR A 365 14.29 27.56 -3.27
C THR A 365 14.18 27.39 -1.78
N PHE A 366 13.97 26.17 -1.34
CA PHE A 366 14.08 25.73 0.05
C PHE A 366 15.48 25.18 0.25
N ASP A 367 16.28 25.86 1.04
CA ASP A 367 17.65 25.51 1.41
C ASP A 367 17.66 25.13 2.88
N LEU A 368 17.85 23.84 3.15
CA LEU A 368 17.64 23.25 4.46
C LEU A 368 18.93 22.68 5.03
N TRP A 369 19.23 23.07 6.26
CA TRP A 369 20.25 22.44 7.07
C TRP A 369 19.60 21.55 8.15
N THR A 370 20.07 20.31 8.25
CA THR A 370 19.59 19.33 9.24
C THR A 370 20.66 19.11 10.33
N PRO A 371 20.27 18.59 11.52
CA PRO A 371 21.20 18.34 12.61
C PRO A 371 22.31 17.34 12.22
N ASP A 372 23.48 17.47 12.85
CA ASP A 372 24.62 16.58 12.62
C ASP A 372 24.34 15.11 12.95
N HIS A 373 23.34 14.85 13.77
CA HIS A 373 22.90 13.50 14.13
C HIS A 373 21.82 12.91 13.19
N THR A 374 21.47 13.62 12.10
CA THR A 374 20.64 13.02 11.05
C THR A 374 21.32 11.76 10.52
N PRO A 375 20.66 10.58 10.55
CA PRO A 375 21.29 9.34 10.12
C PRO A 375 21.78 9.41 8.68
N SER A 376 23.02 8.95 8.46
CA SER A 376 23.59 8.99 7.12
C SER A 376 22.92 7.95 6.22
N GLY A 377 22.46 8.37 5.06
CA GLY A 377 21.77 7.49 4.11
C GLY A 377 20.25 7.61 4.13
N GLU A 378 19.69 8.26 5.16
CA GLU A 378 18.27 8.62 5.14
C GLU A 378 17.98 9.78 4.19
N GLU A 379 16.83 9.76 3.54
CA GLU A 379 16.36 10.84 2.69
C GLU A 379 15.52 11.84 3.50
N VAL A 380 15.67 13.13 3.19
CA VAL A 380 14.84 14.21 3.76
C VAL A 380 13.81 14.65 2.74
N PHE A 381 12.61 14.89 3.22
CA PHE A 381 11.44 15.24 2.42
C PHE A 381 10.88 16.60 2.83
N ILE A 382 10.25 17.26 1.88
CA ILE A 382 9.40 18.42 2.10
C ILE A 382 7.94 18.05 1.79
N GLN A 383 7.03 18.44 2.64
CA GLN A 383 5.60 18.21 2.44
C GLN A 383 4.85 19.55 2.42
N PHE A 384 3.96 19.70 1.44
CA PHE A 384 3.16 20.90 1.26
C PHE A 384 1.71 20.71 1.68
N ASN A 385 1.09 21.79 2.15
CA ASN A 385 -0.31 21.83 2.54
C ASN A 385 -1.04 23.00 1.83
N PRO A 386 -1.50 22.82 0.61
CA PRO A 386 -2.31 23.83 -0.08
C PRO A 386 -3.77 23.88 0.43
N TYR A 387 -4.33 22.76 0.83
CA TYR A 387 -5.71 22.58 1.37
C TYR A 387 -5.81 21.27 2.18
N GLY A 388 -4.75 20.62 2.42
CA GLY A 388 -4.50 19.36 3.12
C GLY A 388 -3.06 18.96 2.90
N TRP A 389 -2.44 18.19 3.80
CA TRP A 389 -1.10 17.67 3.61
C TRP A 389 -1.06 16.72 2.42
N THR A 390 -0.24 17.05 1.40
CA THR A 390 -0.05 16.23 0.19
C THR A 390 1.04 15.18 0.42
N THR A 391 1.30 14.32 -0.56
CA THR A 391 2.40 13.34 -0.48
C THR A 391 3.74 14.06 -0.29
N PRO A 392 4.63 13.60 0.61
CA PRO A 392 5.97 14.17 0.78
C PRO A 392 6.82 14.03 -0.48
N LEU A 393 7.64 15.04 -0.76
CA LEU A 393 8.52 15.08 -1.91
C LEU A 393 9.98 14.99 -1.47
N PRO A 394 10.83 14.14 -2.06
CA PRO A 394 12.21 14.00 -1.67
C PRO A 394 13.02 15.26 -2.04
N MET A 395 13.84 15.72 -1.11
CA MET A 395 14.80 16.79 -1.32
C MET A 395 16.10 16.23 -1.93
N THR A 396 16.96 17.09 -2.44
CA THR A 396 18.26 16.70 -2.97
C THR A 396 19.35 17.04 -1.95
N GLU A 397 20.11 16.05 -1.51
CA GLU A 397 21.30 16.29 -0.70
C GLU A 397 22.42 16.89 -1.56
N VAL A 398 22.87 18.09 -1.20
CA VAL A 398 23.94 18.82 -1.91
C VAL A 398 25.27 18.77 -1.15
N ALA A 399 25.22 18.50 0.13
CA ALA A 399 26.36 18.23 1.01
C ALA A 399 25.83 17.50 2.26
N PRO A 400 26.69 16.87 3.09
CA PRO A 400 26.25 16.26 4.35
C PRO A 400 25.40 17.23 5.18
N ASN A 401 24.20 16.80 5.57
CA ASN A 401 23.21 17.58 6.32
C ASN A 401 22.71 18.86 5.62
N HIS A 402 22.88 18.97 4.32
CA HIS A 402 22.48 20.12 3.54
C HIS A 402 21.61 19.70 2.34
N TRP A 403 20.36 20.09 2.36
CA TRP A 403 19.32 19.64 1.42
C TRP A 403 18.68 20.80 0.69
N VAL A 404 18.35 20.61 -0.57
CA VAL A 404 17.71 21.63 -1.41
C VAL A 404 16.50 21.05 -2.12
N PHE A 405 15.42 21.81 -2.13
CA PHE A 405 14.25 21.57 -2.98
C PHE A 405 13.88 22.87 -3.66
N ILE A 406 13.65 22.84 -4.98
CA ILE A 406 13.20 24.03 -5.73
C ILE A 406 11.76 23.78 -6.18
N LEU A 407 10.84 24.56 -5.68
CA LEU A 407 9.44 24.54 -6.10
C LEU A 407 9.25 25.53 -7.26
N PHE A 408 8.81 25.03 -8.40
CA PHE A 408 8.57 25.81 -9.62
C PHE A 408 7.09 26.04 -9.90
N SER A 409 6.25 25.07 -9.52
CA SER A 409 4.81 25.07 -9.86
C SER A 409 4.00 24.15 -8.93
N PRO A 410 2.65 24.25 -8.92
CA PRO A 410 1.78 25.16 -9.69
C PRO A 410 1.40 26.42 -8.89
N PHE A 411 1.98 27.55 -9.21
CA PHE A 411 1.71 28.80 -8.47
C PHE A 411 0.52 29.61 -8.99
N ASP A 412 -0.03 29.28 -10.14
CA ASP A 412 -1.19 29.94 -10.72
C ASP A 412 -2.52 29.53 -10.04
N ILE A 413 -2.56 28.33 -9.48
CA ILE A 413 -3.73 27.79 -8.76
C ILE A 413 -3.56 27.81 -7.24
N LEU A 414 -2.39 28.23 -6.72
CA LEU A 414 -2.09 28.27 -5.29
C LEU A 414 -1.80 29.71 -4.84
N SER A 415 -2.36 30.12 -3.68
CA SER A 415 -2.13 31.46 -3.09
C SER A 415 -1.01 31.42 -2.05
N ASP A 416 -1.31 30.91 -0.88
CA ASP A 416 -0.38 30.74 0.23
C ASP A 416 -0.11 29.26 0.42
N LEU A 417 1.12 28.93 0.81
CA LEU A 417 1.54 27.56 1.08
C LEU A 417 2.00 27.45 2.53
N THR A 418 1.61 26.37 3.17
CA THR A 418 2.32 25.88 4.34
C THR A 418 3.13 24.65 3.97
N TYR A 419 4.24 24.42 4.69
CA TYR A 419 5.11 23.29 4.44
C TYR A 419 5.79 22.81 5.72
N ARG A 420 6.31 21.60 5.68
CA ARG A 420 7.12 21.02 6.75
C ARG A 420 8.17 20.08 6.20
N TYR A 421 9.12 19.67 7.03
CA TYR A 421 10.17 18.73 6.69
C TYR A 421 10.02 17.45 7.51
N CYS A 422 10.40 16.31 6.92
CA CYS A 422 10.43 15.02 7.60
C CYS A 422 11.51 14.12 7.02
N ARG A 423 11.85 13.04 7.72
CA ARG A 423 12.78 12.01 7.26
C ARG A 423 11.99 10.87 6.63
N GLU A 424 12.58 10.18 5.65
CA GLU A 424 12.07 8.95 5.00
C GLU A 424 10.63 9.04 4.46
N GLY A 425 10.12 10.25 4.25
CA GLY A 425 8.73 10.47 3.83
C GLY A 425 7.70 10.33 4.95
N GLU A 426 8.12 10.04 6.18
CA GLU A 426 7.26 9.82 7.34
C GLU A 426 6.83 11.14 8.01
N CYS A 427 6.26 12.03 7.21
CA CYS A 427 5.72 13.29 7.72
C CYS A 427 4.49 13.05 8.61
N GLY A 428 4.52 13.64 9.80
CA GLY A 428 3.58 13.38 10.90
C GLY A 428 4.20 12.55 12.01
N ILE A 429 5.27 11.82 11.73
CA ILE A 429 5.96 10.92 12.64
C ILE A 429 7.43 11.32 12.81
N ALA A 430 8.20 11.36 11.71
CA ALA A 430 9.63 11.72 11.73
C ALA A 430 9.88 13.18 11.32
N ASP A 431 9.13 14.08 11.89
CA ASP A 431 9.10 15.50 11.53
C ASP A 431 10.26 16.33 12.09
N ASP A 432 10.47 17.49 11.48
CA ASP A 432 11.09 18.64 12.15
C ASP A 432 10.37 18.90 13.48
N ALA A 433 11.10 18.87 14.59
CA ALA A 433 10.54 19.00 15.93
C ALA A 433 9.73 20.29 16.13
N ALA A 434 10.05 21.35 15.40
CA ALA A 434 9.31 22.61 15.45
C ALA A 434 7.90 22.55 14.82
N THR A 435 7.64 21.56 13.95
CA THR A 435 6.38 21.40 13.22
C THR A 435 5.82 19.97 13.31
N ALA A 436 6.20 19.25 14.36
CA ALA A 436 5.86 17.84 14.55
C ALA A 436 4.35 17.62 14.77
N GLY A 437 3.88 16.45 14.32
CA GLY A 437 2.55 15.92 14.54
C GLY A 437 1.69 15.80 13.30
N LEU A 438 0.51 15.19 13.47
CA LEU A 438 -0.41 14.95 12.36
C LEU A 438 -1.05 16.24 11.80
N PHE A 439 -1.29 17.23 12.66
CA PHE A 439 -2.00 18.48 12.32
C PHE A 439 -1.22 19.75 12.69
N PRO A 440 0.09 19.86 12.39
CA PRO A 440 0.85 21.07 12.70
C PRO A 440 0.42 22.22 11.78
N ALA A 441 0.64 23.46 12.26
CA ALA A 441 0.41 24.64 11.43
C ALA A 441 1.36 24.72 10.21
N GLY A 442 2.54 24.07 10.31
CA GLY A 442 3.58 24.17 9.31
C GLY A 442 4.29 25.54 9.29
N ARG A 443 5.30 25.65 8.43
CA ARG A 443 5.97 26.92 8.07
C ARG A 443 5.20 27.55 6.91
N GLY A 444 5.18 28.86 6.77
CA GLY A 444 4.39 29.55 5.74
C GLY A 444 5.23 30.26 4.69
N VAL A 445 4.78 30.25 3.45
CA VAL A 445 5.35 31.03 2.34
C VAL A 445 4.26 31.50 1.40
N THR A 446 4.38 32.75 0.92
CA THR A 446 3.53 33.31 -0.14
C THR A 446 4.35 33.45 -1.41
N PRO A 447 4.03 32.71 -2.49
CA PRO A 447 4.75 32.82 -3.77
C PRO A 447 4.68 34.21 -4.37
N SER A 448 5.80 34.70 -4.91
CA SER A 448 5.94 36.04 -5.52
C SER A 448 6.36 35.98 -6.99
N ALA A 449 6.34 37.13 -7.68
CA ALA A 449 6.79 37.23 -9.06
C ALA A 449 8.34 37.22 -9.20
N GLU A 450 9.05 37.37 -8.08
CA GLU A 450 10.52 37.30 -8.04
C GLU A 450 10.93 35.98 -7.39
N PRO A 451 12.07 35.38 -7.80
CA PRO A 451 12.60 34.18 -7.17
C PRO A 451 12.79 34.38 -5.66
N GLN A 452 12.37 33.40 -4.90
CA GLN A 452 12.49 33.42 -3.43
C GLN A 452 13.51 32.38 -2.97
N TYR A 453 14.23 32.75 -1.89
CA TYR A 453 15.17 31.86 -1.24
C TYR A 453 14.85 31.77 0.25
N ILE A 454 14.53 30.56 0.71
CA ILE A 454 14.18 30.27 2.08
C ILE A 454 15.31 29.44 2.67
N ALA A 455 16.03 30.03 3.63
CA ALA A 455 17.05 29.33 4.38
C ALA A 455 16.43 28.85 5.68
N ASP A 456 16.23 27.58 5.77
CA ASP A 456 15.65 26.92 6.95
C ASP A 456 16.68 26.03 7.65
N THR A 457 16.45 25.82 8.94
CA THR A 457 17.20 24.88 9.75
C THR A 457 16.21 24.00 10.51
N VAL A 458 16.42 22.71 10.48
CA VAL A 458 15.86 21.78 11.45
C VAL A 458 16.84 21.70 12.60
N GLU A 459 16.46 22.22 13.75
CA GLU A 459 17.32 22.20 14.94
C GLU A 459 17.39 20.80 15.56
N ASP A 460 16.27 20.09 15.48
CA ASP A 460 16.11 18.73 16.00
C ASP A 460 15.00 18.00 15.27
N TRP A 461 15.11 16.68 15.17
CA TRP A 461 14.05 15.83 14.65
C TRP A 461 13.15 15.35 15.79
N ALA A 462 11.86 15.41 15.60
CA ALA A 462 10.95 14.73 16.50
C ALA A 462 11.31 13.24 16.54
N TRP A 463 11.34 12.68 17.76
CA TRP A 463 11.60 11.26 17.98
C TRP A 463 13.00 10.75 17.55
N LEU A 464 14.00 11.65 17.44
CA LEU A 464 15.40 11.29 17.19
C LEU A 464 16.31 11.92 18.22
N GLU A 465 17.11 11.10 18.95
CA GLU A 465 18.08 11.62 19.93
C GLU A 465 19.36 12.17 19.28
N SER A 466 19.81 13.31 19.79
CA SER A 466 21.03 13.97 19.32
C SER A 466 22.33 13.29 19.74
N ALA A 467 22.27 12.26 20.60
CA ALA A 467 23.47 11.56 21.09
C ALA A 467 23.45 10.09 20.68
N PRO A 468 24.56 9.53 20.18
CA PRO A 468 24.63 8.10 19.92
C PRO A 468 24.41 7.32 21.22
N PHE A 469 23.41 6.45 21.20
CA PHE A 469 23.10 5.59 22.32
C PHE A 469 24.08 4.41 22.37
N GLU A 470 24.94 4.35 23.37
CA GLU A 470 25.83 3.20 23.61
C GLU A 470 25.22 2.27 24.67
N TYR A 471 24.70 1.14 24.24
CA TYR A 471 24.27 0.06 25.11
C TYR A 471 25.38 -1.00 25.18
N ASN A 472 26.12 -1.04 26.27
CA ASN A 472 27.32 -1.90 26.47
C ASN A 472 27.00 -3.08 27.38
N THR A 473 25.93 -3.83 27.15
CA THR A 473 25.65 -5.01 27.95
C THR A 473 26.22 -6.26 27.26
N PRO A 474 26.93 -7.13 27.99
CA PRO A 474 27.43 -8.38 27.41
C PRO A 474 26.26 -9.27 26.97
N LEU A 475 26.40 -9.89 25.80
CA LEU A 475 25.47 -10.89 25.34
C LEU A 475 25.39 -12.03 26.37
N PRO A 476 24.20 -12.58 26.61
CA PRO A 476 24.04 -13.76 27.45
C PRO A 476 24.79 -14.95 26.82
N VAL A 477 25.26 -15.86 27.66
CA VAL A 477 25.80 -17.14 27.19
C VAL A 477 24.66 -17.97 26.62
N ILE A 478 24.70 -18.24 25.31
CA ILE A 478 23.61 -18.87 24.57
C ILE A 478 24.05 -20.26 24.14
N ARG A 479 23.09 -21.17 24.12
CA ARG A 479 23.24 -22.49 23.53
C ARG A 479 23.02 -22.39 22.02
N THR A 480 23.96 -22.94 21.22
CA THR A 480 23.79 -23.07 19.77
C THR A 480 22.57 -23.97 19.48
N ARG A 481 21.69 -23.53 18.58
CA ARG A 481 20.41 -24.20 18.31
C ARG A 481 20.38 -24.90 16.92
N GLY A 482 21.23 -24.57 15.99
CA GLY A 482 21.25 -25.11 14.64
C GLY A 482 20.31 -24.34 13.67
N GLU A 483 20.32 -24.78 12.40
CA GLU A 483 19.64 -24.08 11.30
C GLU A 483 18.11 -24.19 11.34
N ASP A 484 17.57 -25.25 12.00
CA ASP A 484 16.13 -25.46 12.13
C ASP A 484 15.46 -24.53 13.15
N PHE A 485 16.22 -23.78 13.95
CA PHE A 485 15.68 -22.85 14.91
C PHE A 485 15.24 -21.55 14.22
N VAL A 486 13.93 -21.28 14.23
CA VAL A 486 13.35 -20.10 13.57
C VAL A 486 13.84 -18.81 14.24
N THR A 487 14.48 -17.95 13.46
CA THR A 487 14.95 -16.63 13.90
C THR A 487 14.59 -15.59 12.87
N GLY A 488 13.98 -14.49 13.27
CA GLY A 488 13.59 -13.45 12.33
C GLY A 488 12.87 -12.28 12.96
N VAL A 489 12.38 -11.44 12.08
CA VAL A 489 11.57 -10.28 12.43
C VAL A 489 10.24 -10.30 11.69
N GLU A 490 9.20 -9.85 12.37
CA GLU A 490 7.89 -9.58 11.77
C GLU A 490 7.78 -8.08 11.53
N LEU A 491 7.45 -7.72 10.29
CA LEU A 491 7.22 -6.32 9.94
C LEU A 491 5.94 -5.80 10.62
N MET A 492 5.85 -4.50 10.84
CA MET A 492 4.59 -3.89 11.25
C MET A 492 3.53 -4.06 10.18
N SER A 493 2.28 -4.28 10.60
CA SER A 493 1.12 -4.33 9.71
C SER A 493 0.79 -2.95 9.15
N GLY A 494 0.09 -2.92 8.02
CA GLY A 494 -0.38 -1.67 7.40
C GLY A 494 0.49 -1.19 6.24
N SER A 495 0.94 -2.11 5.40
CA SER A 495 1.68 -1.77 4.18
C SER A 495 0.75 -1.20 3.12
N LYS A 496 0.47 0.10 3.19
CA LYS A 496 -0.17 0.84 2.11
C LYS A 496 0.64 0.70 0.83
N PRO A 497 0.04 0.88 -0.36
CA PRO A 497 0.79 0.87 -1.62
C PRO A 497 1.98 1.84 -1.63
N ALA A 498 1.92 2.93 -0.87
CA ALA A 498 3.01 3.88 -0.70
C ALA A 498 4.20 3.29 0.11
N ASP A 499 3.91 2.47 1.11
CA ASP A 499 4.90 1.93 2.04
C ASP A 499 5.67 0.75 1.42
N SER A 500 5.12 0.12 0.37
CA SER A 500 5.73 -1.06 -0.27
C SER A 500 7.16 -0.82 -0.79
N VAL A 501 7.46 0.41 -1.20
CA VAL A 501 8.80 0.81 -1.65
C VAL A 501 9.77 0.87 -0.48
N GLN A 502 9.35 1.47 0.65
CA GLN A 502 10.16 1.57 1.87
C GLN A 502 10.42 0.18 2.46
N ILE A 503 9.38 -0.68 2.53
CA ILE A 503 9.52 -2.06 2.99
C ILE A 503 10.51 -2.83 2.10
N THR A 504 10.38 -2.70 0.78
CA THR A 504 11.29 -3.36 -0.16
C THR A 504 12.74 -2.88 0.01
N SER A 505 12.96 -1.59 0.27
CA SER A 505 14.30 -1.03 0.51
C SER A 505 14.87 -1.42 1.88
N ALA A 506 14.06 -1.70 2.89
CA ALA A 506 14.49 -2.15 4.22
C ALA A 506 14.86 -3.65 4.27
N ILE A 507 14.50 -4.47 3.26
CA ILE A 507 14.85 -5.90 3.25
C ILE A 507 16.34 -6.17 3.43
N PRO A 508 17.30 -5.42 2.80
CA PRO A 508 18.73 -5.58 3.06
C PRO A 508 19.13 -5.37 4.52
N GLU A 509 18.45 -4.50 5.25
CA GLU A 509 18.68 -4.24 6.66
C GLU A 509 18.23 -5.42 7.52
N VAL A 510 17.08 -6.01 7.18
CA VAL A 510 16.61 -7.27 7.79
C VAL A 510 17.60 -8.41 7.56
N VAL A 511 18.20 -8.52 6.37
CA VAL A 511 19.28 -9.48 6.11
C VAL A 511 20.47 -9.27 7.04
N ASN A 512 20.83 -8.00 7.31
CA ASN A 512 21.93 -7.63 8.18
C ASN A 512 21.69 -7.98 9.66
N LEU A 513 20.45 -8.27 10.06
CA LEU A 513 20.13 -8.79 11.39
C LEU A 513 20.64 -10.22 11.62
N ASN A 514 21.06 -10.92 10.59
CA ASN A 514 21.49 -12.32 10.63
C ASN A 514 20.40 -13.32 11.04
N GLY A 515 19.12 -12.93 11.08
CA GLY A 515 17.99 -13.83 11.16
C GLY A 515 17.82 -14.61 9.86
N GLY A 516 17.07 -15.70 9.90
CA GLY A 516 16.73 -16.48 8.69
C GLY A 516 15.40 -16.08 8.08
N TRP A 517 14.50 -15.48 8.84
CA TRP A 517 13.10 -15.24 8.45
C TRP A 517 12.71 -13.77 8.45
N ILE A 518 11.89 -13.42 7.47
CA ILE A 518 11.09 -12.21 7.45
C ILE A 518 9.61 -12.59 7.41
N VAL A 519 8.81 -11.98 8.29
CA VAL A 519 7.35 -12.14 8.29
C VAL A 519 6.73 -10.90 7.71
N LEU A 520 6.14 -11.02 6.52
CA LEU A 520 5.39 -9.97 5.84
C LEU A 520 3.94 -9.96 6.36
N THR A 521 3.43 -8.80 6.66
CA THR A 521 2.11 -8.60 7.27
C THR A 521 1.16 -7.82 6.35
N PRO A 522 0.78 -8.37 5.17
CA PRO A 522 -0.17 -7.70 4.30
C PRO A 522 -1.52 -7.54 4.97
N THR A 523 -2.22 -6.46 4.63
CA THR A 523 -3.57 -6.19 5.16
C THR A 523 -4.65 -6.38 4.11
N TRP A 524 -5.85 -6.71 4.57
CA TRP A 524 -7.12 -6.49 3.91
C TRP A 524 -8.06 -5.77 4.87
N SER A 525 -8.86 -4.85 4.35
CA SER A 525 -9.72 -3.99 5.15
C SER A 525 -11.09 -4.60 5.42
N LEU A 526 -11.57 -4.39 6.65
CA LEU A 526 -12.97 -4.62 7.01
C LEU A 526 -13.79 -3.40 6.59
N THR A 527 -14.31 -3.41 5.36
CA THR A 527 -14.99 -2.26 4.75
C THR A 527 -16.43 -2.10 5.21
N HIS A 528 -17.09 -3.20 5.60
CA HIS A 528 -18.48 -3.20 6.03
C HIS A 528 -18.67 -3.99 7.33
N HIS A 529 -19.63 -3.52 8.12
CA HIS A 529 -19.98 -4.09 9.41
C HIS A 529 -21.17 -5.03 9.34
N ASN A 530 -22.14 -4.76 8.47
CA ASN A 530 -23.35 -5.55 8.31
C ASN A 530 -23.90 -5.51 6.87
N PRO A 531 -23.75 -6.60 6.08
CA PRO A 531 -22.98 -7.81 6.40
C PRO A 531 -21.48 -7.49 6.54
N PRO A 532 -20.70 -8.29 7.28
CA PRO A 532 -19.25 -8.07 7.35
C PRO A 532 -18.62 -8.38 6.00
N VAL A 533 -17.68 -7.52 5.57
CA VAL A 533 -16.92 -7.69 4.34
C VAL A 533 -15.44 -7.49 4.63
N ILE A 534 -14.63 -8.44 4.21
CA ILE A 534 -13.16 -8.39 4.27
C ILE A 534 -12.65 -8.39 2.83
N GLU A 535 -12.10 -7.27 2.39
CA GLU A 535 -11.64 -7.10 1.01
C GLU A 535 -10.45 -6.15 0.90
N PRO A 536 -9.64 -6.18 -0.19
CA PRO A 536 -8.55 -5.25 -0.37
C PRO A 536 -9.06 -3.84 -0.66
N ASP A 537 -8.66 -2.87 0.15
CA ASP A 537 -8.87 -1.44 -0.11
C ASP A 537 -7.62 -0.86 -0.81
N PRO A 538 -7.71 -0.40 -2.07
CA PRO A 538 -6.55 0.08 -2.83
C PRO A 538 -5.76 1.21 -2.18
N ASP A 539 -6.36 1.97 -1.27
CA ASP A 539 -5.72 3.08 -0.56
C ASP A 539 -5.07 2.67 0.77
N GLN A 540 -5.47 1.52 1.32
CA GLN A 540 -5.05 1.07 2.65
C GLN A 540 -4.24 -0.22 2.62
N ASP A 541 -4.45 -1.05 1.60
CA ASP A 541 -3.91 -2.39 1.54
C ASP A 541 -2.91 -2.53 0.36
N PRO A 542 -1.87 -3.37 0.48
CA PRO A 542 -0.93 -3.57 -0.60
C PRO A 542 -1.61 -4.27 -1.79
N LEU A 543 -1.26 -3.84 -2.98
CA LEU A 543 -1.69 -4.53 -4.19
C LEU A 543 -0.99 -5.89 -4.31
N TRP A 544 -1.56 -6.83 -5.07
CA TRP A 544 -0.92 -8.11 -5.39
C TRP A 544 0.53 -7.95 -5.85
N ILE A 545 0.79 -6.98 -6.74
CA ILE A 545 2.11 -6.71 -7.30
C ILE A 545 3.10 -6.17 -6.25
N ASP A 546 2.62 -5.43 -5.25
CA ASP A 546 3.44 -4.94 -4.14
C ASP A 546 3.91 -6.11 -3.27
N LEU A 547 3.00 -6.98 -2.84
CA LEU A 547 3.32 -8.15 -2.02
C LEU A 547 4.24 -9.12 -2.76
N ASN A 548 3.99 -9.35 -4.05
CA ASN A 548 4.85 -10.17 -4.89
C ASN A 548 6.27 -9.60 -4.96
N THR A 549 6.41 -8.28 -5.12
CA THR A 549 7.72 -7.62 -5.18
C THR A 549 8.48 -7.75 -3.87
N MET A 550 7.83 -7.52 -2.72
CA MET A 550 8.42 -7.70 -1.40
C MET A 550 8.87 -9.16 -1.17
N THR A 551 8.00 -10.12 -1.45
CA THR A 551 8.28 -11.56 -1.30
C THR A 551 9.46 -11.99 -2.17
N MET A 552 9.45 -11.67 -3.46
CA MET A 552 10.52 -12.02 -4.38
C MET A 552 11.85 -11.36 -4.04
N THR A 553 11.82 -10.12 -3.53
CA THR A 553 13.02 -9.42 -3.08
C THR A 553 13.64 -10.14 -1.88
N ALA A 554 12.84 -10.48 -0.87
CA ALA A 554 13.28 -11.20 0.32
C ALA A 554 13.89 -12.57 -0.03
N LEU A 555 13.18 -13.37 -0.83
CA LEU A 555 13.66 -14.68 -1.30
C LEU A 555 14.97 -14.56 -2.09
N SER A 556 15.08 -13.54 -2.96
CA SER A 556 16.30 -13.31 -3.76
C SER A 556 17.53 -12.96 -2.93
N GLN A 557 17.33 -12.46 -1.71
CA GLN A 557 18.39 -12.14 -0.76
C GLN A 557 18.67 -13.29 0.23
N GLY A 558 17.96 -14.41 0.09
CA GLY A 558 18.19 -15.63 0.86
C GLY A 558 17.45 -15.68 2.20
N LEU A 559 16.45 -14.83 2.42
CA LEU A 559 15.55 -14.94 3.56
C LEU A 559 14.48 -16.01 3.29
N HIS A 560 14.09 -16.73 4.32
CA HIS A 560 12.82 -17.45 4.36
C HIS A 560 11.68 -16.47 4.55
N VAL A 561 10.58 -16.65 3.85
CA VAL A 561 9.44 -15.72 3.91
C VAL A 561 8.24 -16.40 4.53
N ALA A 562 7.68 -15.76 5.55
CA ALA A 562 6.35 -16.05 6.07
C ALA A 562 5.38 -14.93 5.68
N ILE A 563 4.15 -15.30 5.31
CA ILE A 563 3.05 -14.34 5.12
C ILE A 563 2.13 -14.46 6.33
N HIS A 564 1.90 -13.34 7.00
CA HIS A 564 1.03 -13.21 8.16
C HIS A 564 -0.04 -12.14 7.90
N PRO A 565 -1.14 -12.46 7.22
CA PRO A 565 -2.13 -11.46 6.86
C PRO A 565 -2.84 -10.91 8.11
N GLN A 566 -2.97 -9.60 8.18
CA GLN A 566 -3.64 -8.90 9.27
C GLN A 566 -4.83 -8.10 8.71
N PRO A 567 -6.01 -8.14 9.33
CA PRO A 567 -7.10 -7.29 8.89
C PRO A 567 -6.89 -5.85 9.38
N HIS A 568 -7.25 -4.89 8.54
CA HIS A 568 -7.34 -3.49 8.94
C HIS A 568 -8.78 -3.19 9.37
N PHE A 569 -8.93 -2.72 10.60
CA PHE A 569 -10.23 -2.36 11.18
C PHE A 569 -10.45 -0.84 11.07
N PRO A 570 -11.67 -0.37 10.75
CA PRO A 570 -11.98 1.06 10.69
C PRO A 570 -12.04 1.74 12.07
N GLU A 571 -12.10 0.95 13.14
CA GLU A 571 -12.12 1.36 14.55
C GLU A 571 -11.34 0.32 15.40
N ALA A 572 -11.21 0.56 16.68
CA ALA A 572 -10.61 -0.41 17.60
C ALA A 572 -11.33 -1.78 17.51
N VAL A 573 -10.56 -2.86 17.43
CA VAL A 573 -11.05 -4.24 17.23
C VAL A 573 -12.15 -4.61 18.22
N GLU A 574 -11.98 -4.23 19.49
CA GLU A 574 -12.93 -4.49 20.55
C GLU A 574 -14.28 -3.81 20.29
N ASN A 575 -14.25 -2.56 19.83
CA ASN A 575 -15.44 -1.78 19.49
C ASN A 575 -16.14 -2.37 18.28
N TRP A 576 -15.37 -2.75 17.25
CA TRP A 576 -15.92 -3.39 16.06
C TRP A 576 -16.73 -4.64 16.41
N TRP A 577 -16.18 -5.53 17.24
CA TRP A 577 -16.88 -6.72 17.70
C TRP A 577 -18.10 -6.42 18.57
N LEU A 578 -18.00 -5.44 19.49
CA LEU A 578 -19.12 -5.04 20.34
C LEU A 578 -20.29 -4.41 19.56
N ASN A 579 -20.01 -3.76 18.43
CA ASN A 579 -21.01 -3.14 17.58
C ASN A 579 -21.61 -4.10 16.54
N ALA A 580 -21.04 -5.29 16.35
CA ALA A 580 -21.49 -6.28 15.37
C ALA A 580 -22.86 -6.88 15.76
N PRO A 581 -23.75 -7.17 14.78
CA PRO A 581 -25.05 -7.78 15.04
C PRO A 581 -24.98 -9.15 15.69
N LEU A 582 -23.96 -9.95 15.37
CA LEU A 582 -23.67 -11.29 15.91
C LEU A 582 -24.86 -12.27 15.84
N ASP A 583 -25.82 -12.03 14.95
CA ASP A 583 -26.91 -12.98 14.69
C ASP A 583 -26.44 -14.12 13.77
N PHE A 584 -27.30 -15.13 13.59
CA PHE A 584 -26.94 -16.32 12.80
C PHE A 584 -26.59 -16.00 11.34
N SER A 585 -27.29 -15.04 10.72
CA SER A 585 -27.02 -14.62 9.33
C SER A 585 -25.69 -13.91 9.23
N TRP A 586 -25.41 -13.03 10.19
CA TRP A 586 -24.15 -12.31 10.29
C TRP A 586 -22.95 -13.26 10.46
N TRP A 587 -23.07 -14.25 11.37
CA TRP A 587 -22.02 -15.24 11.57
C TRP A 587 -21.73 -16.08 10.32
N ASN A 588 -22.78 -16.47 9.56
CA ASN A 588 -22.55 -17.16 8.29
C ASN A 588 -21.75 -16.31 7.34
N SER A 589 -22.13 -15.03 7.16
CA SER A 589 -21.38 -14.10 6.30
C SER A 589 -19.95 -13.89 6.79
N TRP A 590 -19.73 -13.79 8.11
CA TRP A 590 -18.40 -13.63 8.68
C TRP A 590 -17.49 -14.83 8.39
N PHE A 591 -17.96 -16.04 8.59
CA PHE A 591 -17.19 -17.25 8.29
C PHE A 591 -16.91 -17.40 6.79
N ASP A 592 -17.87 -17.06 5.93
CA ASP A 592 -17.67 -17.07 4.48
C ASP A 592 -16.59 -16.07 4.07
N GLN A 593 -16.58 -14.86 4.65
CA GLN A 593 -15.59 -13.83 4.39
C GLN A 593 -14.20 -14.23 4.90
N TYR A 594 -14.09 -14.71 6.14
CA TYR A 594 -12.83 -15.18 6.69
C TYR A 594 -12.27 -16.37 5.90
N HIS A 595 -13.13 -17.29 5.48
CA HIS A 595 -12.74 -18.42 4.63
C HIS A 595 -12.12 -17.91 3.32
N ALA A 596 -12.80 -17.01 2.62
CA ALA A 596 -12.28 -16.42 1.40
C ALA A 596 -10.93 -15.69 1.60
N TYR A 597 -10.79 -14.96 2.69
CA TYR A 597 -9.56 -14.29 3.12
C TYR A 597 -8.42 -15.30 3.37
N ALA A 598 -8.66 -16.34 4.15
CA ALA A 598 -7.66 -17.35 4.47
C ALA A 598 -7.19 -18.12 3.21
N ILE A 599 -8.12 -18.46 2.32
CA ILE A 599 -7.84 -19.13 1.05
C ILE A 599 -7.02 -18.22 0.12
N HIS A 600 -7.40 -16.95 0.00
CA HIS A 600 -6.62 -16.00 -0.80
C HIS A 600 -5.15 -15.96 -0.38
N PHE A 601 -4.87 -15.86 0.94
CA PHE A 601 -3.49 -15.79 1.42
C PHE A 601 -2.77 -17.15 1.37
N ALA A 602 -3.48 -18.26 1.47
CA ALA A 602 -2.91 -19.59 1.24
C ALA A 602 -2.43 -19.76 -0.21
N GLU A 603 -3.27 -19.41 -1.17
CA GLU A 603 -2.92 -19.43 -2.59
C GLU A 603 -1.84 -18.39 -2.92
N THR A 604 -1.89 -17.20 -2.32
CA THR A 604 -0.86 -16.16 -2.46
C THR A 604 0.50 -16.66 -1.98
N ALA A 605 0.56 -17.22 -0.78
CA ALA A 605 1.79 -17.79 -0.22
C ALA A 605 2.36 -18.89 -1.12
N GLN A 606 1.50 -19.79 -1.66
CA GLN A 606 1.89 -20.84 -2.56
C GLN A 606 2.45 -20.30 -3.88
N ILE A 607 1.77 -19.34 -4.51
CA ILE A 607 2.15 -18.77 -5.81
C ILE A 607 3.44 -17.96 -5.71
N GLN A 608 3.58 -17.17 -4.66
CA GLN A 608 4.74 -16.29 -4.45
C GLN A 608 5.94 -17.04 -3.87
N GLY A 609 5.79 -18.32 -3.47
CA GLY A 609 6.87 -19.15 -2.96
C GLY A 609 7.24 -18.85 -1.50
N ALA A 610 6.33 -18.27 -0.71
CA ALA A 610 6.51 -18.20 0.73
C ALA A 610 6.54 -19.59 1.35
N GLU A 611 7.31 -19.78 2.42
CA GLU A 611 7.52 -21.08 3.06
C GLU A 611 6.60 -21.30 4.26
N MET A 612 6.00 -20.24 4.77
CA MET A 612 5.09 -20.27 5.92
C MET A 612 3.91 -19.33 5.71
N LEU A 613 2.73 -19.78 6.16
CA LEU A 613 1.53 -18.96 6.30
C LEU A 613 1.14 -18.93 7.78
N VAL A 614 1.05 -17.74 8.36
CA VAL A 614 0.61 -17.54 9.75
C VAL A 614 -0.84 -17.06 9.72
N LEU A 615 -1.73 -17.80 10.33
CA LEU A 615 -3.13 -17.44 10.54
C LEU A 615 -3.41 -17.26 12.04
N GLY A 616 -4.61 -16.88 12.40
CA GLY A 616 -4.98 -16.67 13.80
C GLY A 616 -4.89 -15.21 14.21
N GLY A 617 -4.50 -15.01 15.47
CA GLY A 617 -4.41 -13.69 16.10
C GLY A 617 -5.52 -13.42 17.12
N ASP A 618 -5.23 -12.53 18.07
CA ASP A 618 -6.18 -12.23 19.16
C ASP A 618 -7.47 -11.55 18.64
N TRP A 619 -7.41 -10.92 17.49
CA TRP A 619 -8.54 -10.26 16.86
C TRP A 619 -9.71 -11.18 16.48
N ILE A 620 -9.45 -12.48 16.24
CA ILE A 620 -10.48 -13.47 15.90
C ILE A 620 -11.02 -14.21 17.12
N ALA A 621 -10.50 -13.93 18.32
CA ALA A 621 -10.92 -14.64 19.55
C ALA A 621 -12.44 -14.72 19.74
N PRO A 622 -13.26 -13.70 19.39
CA PRO A 622 -14.72 -13.81 19.47
C PRO A 622 -15.33 -14.88 18.55
N ALA A 623 -14.67 -15.23 17.45
CA ALA A 623 -15.15 -16.21 16.47
C ALA A 623 -14.66 -17.65 16.74
N LEU A 624 -13.79 -17.84 17.70
CA LEU A 624 -13.34 -19.16 18.12
C LEU A 624 -14.40 -19.90 18.93
N PRO A 625 -14.34 -21.23 19.02
CA PRO A 625 -15.25 -21.99 19.85
C PRO A 625 -15.28 -21.50 21.30
N GLY A 626 -16.47 -21.13 21.80
CA GLY A 626 -16.61 -20.54 23.14
C GLY A 626 -16.14 -19.07 23.24
N GLY A 627 -15.98 -18.39 22.12
CA GLY A 627 -15.49 -17.01 22.03
C GLY A 627 -16.22 -16.01 22.92
N LYS A 628 -15.49 -15.00 23.38
CA LYS A 628 -16.00 -13.91 24.22
C LYS A 628 -15.63 -12.55 23.62
N LEU A 629 -16.48 -11.57 23.87
CA LEU A 629 -16.22 -10.18 23.58
C LEU A 629 -15.28 -9.53 24.63
N ALA A 630 -14.77 -8.37 24.36
CA ALA A 630 -13.85 -7.65 25.25
C ALA A 630 -14.44 -7.33 26.64
N ASP A 631 -15.77 -7.23 26.75
CA ASP A 631 -16.49 -7.07 28.02
C ASP A 631 -16.71 -8.38 28.80
N GLY A 632 -16.19 -9.51 28.28
CA GLY A 632 -16.32 -10.85 28.89
C GLY A 632 -17.61 -11.57 28.57
N THR A 633 -18.55 -10.96 27.84
CA THR A 633 -19.80 -11.63 27.42
C THR A 633 -19.54 -12.65 26.32
N PRO A 634 -20.32 -13.76 26.23
CA PRO A 634 -20.21 -14.67 25.10
C PRO A 634 -20.50 -13.97 23.78
N SER A 635 -19.69 -14.20 22.76
CA SER A 635 -19.85 -13.60 21.42
C SER A 635 -21.07 -14.11 20.66
N GLY A 636 -21.68 -15.21 21.11
CA GLY A 636 -22.78 -15.83 20.39
C GLY A 636 -22.34 -16.62 19.15
N VAL A 637 -21.04 -16.93 19.02
CA VAL A 637 -20.53 -17.76 17.93
C VAL A 637 -21.32 -19.06 17.80
N PRO A 638 -21.67 -19.52 16.57
CA PRO A 638 -22.47 -20.72 16.37
C PRO A 638 -21.86 -21.97 17.00
N ALA A 639 -22.70 -22.87 17.50
CA ALA A 639 -22.26 -24.11 18.14
C ALA A 639 -21.47 -25.05 17.21
N ASP A 640 -21.56 -24.87 15.90
CA ASP A 640 -20.81 -25.57 14.85
C ASP A 640 -19.51 -24.85 14.45
N SER A 641 -19.09 -23.83 15.17
CA SER A 641 -17.87 -23.02 14.86
C SER A 641 -16.62 -23.91 14.75
N GLU A 642 -16.47 -24.92 15.59
CA GLU A 642 -15.36 -25.89 15.50
C GLU A 642 -15.29 -26.57 14.12
N LEU A 643 -16.44 -27.04 13.62
CA LEU A 643 -16.51 -27.69 12.30
C LEU A 643 -16.18 -26.71 11.17
N ARG A 644 -16.60 -25.47 11.28
CA ARG A 644 -16.28 -24.41 10.31
C ARG A 644 -14.80 -24.11 10.28
N TRP A 645 -14.16 -24.03 11.44
CA TRP A 645 -12.70 -23.86 11.52
C TRP A 645 -11.93 -25.05 10.93
N ILE A 646 -12.38 -26.27 11.19
CA ILE A 646 -11.80 -27.49 10.58
C ILE A 646 -11.93 -27.43 9.05
N GLU A 647 -13.07 -27.03 8.51
CA GLU A 647 -13.30 -26.86 7.06
C GLU A 647 -12.34 -25.82 6.48
N ILE A 648 -12.23 -24.64 7.08
CA ILE A 648 -11.30 -23.59 6.66
C ILE A 648 -9.86 -24.10 6.64
N MET A 649 -9.40 -24.72 7.72
CA MET A 649 -8.03 -25.20 7.83
C MET A 649 -7.73 -26.35 6.86
N ASN A 650 -8.69 -27.23 6.59
CA ASN A 650 -8.56 -28.25 5.55
C ASN A 650 -8.38 -27.63 4.17
N ASP A 651 -9.18 -26.61 3.86
CA ASP A 651 -9.10 -25.92 2.57
C ASP A 651 -7.81 -25.11 2.40
N VAL A 652 -7.30 -24.53 3.48
CA VAL A 652 -5.97 -23.89 3.51
C VAL A 652 -4.87 -24.91 3.24
N ASN A 653 -4.89 -26.06 3.95
CA ASN A 653 -3.92 -27.17 3.73
C ASN A 653 -3.98 -27.75 2.32
N ALA A 654 -5.12 -27.71 1.66
CA ALA A 654 -5.27 -28.20 0.30
C ALA A 654 -4.61 -27.24 -0.74
N ARG A 655 -4.38 -25.98 -0.38
CA ARG A 655 -3.87 -24.94 -1.29
C ARG A 655 -2.45 -24.51 -1.00
N PHE A 656 -2.01 -24.67 0.23
CA PHE A 656 -0.65 -24.30 0.64
C PHE A 656 0.11 -25.52 1.16
N SER A 657 1.29 -25.76 0.59
CA SER A 657 2.12 -26.92 0.91
C SER A 657 3.24 -26.62 1.92
N GLY A 658 3.41 -25.35 2.31
CA GLY A 658 4.38 -24.93 3.30
C GLY A 658 3.88 -25.10 4.74
N THR A 659 4.58 -24.53 5.71
CA THR A 659 4.23 -24.59 7.12
C THR A 659 3.02 -23.72 7.43
N ILE A 660 1.99 -24.27 8.02
CA ILE A 660 0.85 -23.50 8.54
C ILE A 660 1.09 -23.23 10.02
N ALA A 661 1.27 -21.96 10.37
CA ALA A 661 1.43 -21.50 11.73
C ALA A 661 0.14 -20.82 12.23
N TRP A 662 -0.09 -20.87 13.55
CA TRP A 662 -1.22 -20.22 14.20
C TRP A 662 -0.72 -19.24 15.26
N GLU A 663 -1.05 -17.96 15.08
CA GLU A 663 -0.80 -16.93 16.09
C GLU A 663 -1.85 -16.96 17.18
N MET A 664 -1.40 -16.85 18.43
CA MET A 664 -2.28 -16.73 19.59
C MET A 664 -1.55 -16.20 20.82
N SER A 665 -2.31 -15.68 21.78
CA SER A 665 -1.88 -15.50 23.16
C SER A 665 -2.17 -16.76 23.98
N LEU A 666 -1.60 -16.87 25.21
CA LEU A 666 -1.82 -18.04 26.06
C LEU A 666 -3.32 -18.26 26.34
N PRO A 667 -3.85 -19.47 26.06
CA PRO A 667 -5.25 -19.75 26.28
C PRO A 667 -5.58 -19.90 27.77
N ALA A 668 -6.79 -19.56 28.13
CA ALA A 668 -7.29 -19.66 29.51
C ALA A 668 -7.69 -21.12 29.91
N GLY A 669 -6.78 -22.09 29.77
CA GLY A 669 -6.88 -23.39 30.40
C GLY A 669 -7.78 -24.48 29.80
N ASP A 670 -8.35 -24.24 28.62
CA ASP A 670 -9.19 -25.22 27.92
C ASP A 670 -8.35 -26.23 27.08
N PRO A 671 -8.88 -27.43 26.75
CA PRO A 671 -8.18 -28.33 25.85
C PRO A 671 -8.04 -27.73 24.47
N ALA A 672 -6.97 -28.14 23.73
CA ALA A 672 -6.75 -27.69 22.37
C ALA A 672 -7.98 -27.97 21.50
N PRO A 673 -8.43 -26.99 20.69
CA PRO A 673 -9.50 -27.19 19.72
C PRO A 673 -9.11 -28.23 18.65
N GLU A 674 -10.11 -28.94 18.10
CA GLU A 674 -9.85 -30.00 17.09
C GLU A 674 -9.21 -29.46 15.82
N TYR A 675 -9.54 -28.22 15.41
CA TYR A 675 -8.93 -27.59 14.22
C TYR A 675 -7.40 -27.41 14.34
N PHE A 676 -6.85 -27.43 15.56
CA PHE A 676 -5.41 -27.41 15.80
C PHE A 676 -4.68 -28.61 15.21
N GLU A 677 -5.36 -29.73 14.94
CA GLU A 677 -4.74 -30.86 14.23
C GLU A 677 -4.23 -30.49 12.84
N HIS A 678 -4.76 -29.44 12.26
CA HIS A 678 -4.40 -28.91 10.94
C HIS A 678 -3.33 -27.80 10.97
N VAL A 679 -2.77 -27.49 12.13
CA VAL A 679 -1.71 -26.50 12.37
C VAL A 679 -0.38 -27.23 12.57
N ASP A 680 0.69 -26.78 11.94
CA ASP A 680 2.03 -27.38 12.08
C ASP A 680 2.84 -26.74 13.21
N GLN A 681 2.70 -25.42 13.38
CA GLN A 681 3.49 -24.61 14.28
C GLN A 681 2.61 -23.55 15.00
N VAL A 682 2.95 -23.21 16.24
CA VAL A 682 2.28 -22.12 16.97
C VAL A 682 3.21 -20.96 17.18
N HIS A 683 2.74 -19.78 16.85
CA HIS A 683 3.37 -18.50 17.11
C HIS A 683 2.73 -17.87 18.35
N LEU A 684 3.34 -18.06 19.51
CA LEU A 684 2.83 -17.59 20.78
C LEU A 684 3.27 -16.15 21.06
N ASN A 685 2.33 -15.22 21.23
CA ASN A 685 2.60 -13.89 21.77
C ASN A 685 3.05 -14.03 23.22
N TRP A 686 4.36 -14.06 23.45
CA TRP A 686 4.91 -14.29 24.78
C TRP A 686 5.14 -12.98 25.51
N ASP A 687 4.32 -12.72 26.52
CA ASP A 687 4.45 -11.61 27.46
C ASP A 687 4.62 -12.16 28.88
N PRO A 688 5.85 -12.19 29.42
CA PRO A 688 6.10 -12.65 30.82
C PRO A 688 5.71 -11.60 31.86
N GLY A 689 5.10 -10.47 31.49
CA GLY A 689 4.71 -9.43 32.43
C GLY A 689 5.86 -8.57 32.92
N PHE A 690 6.84 -8.27 32.09
CA PHE A 690 7.97 -7.40 32.47
C PHE A 690 7.52 -5.98 32.79
N VAL A 691 7.77 -5.54 34.03
CA VAL A 691 7.67 -4.15 34.46
C VAL A 691 9.06 -3.64 34.76
N ILE A 692 9.54 -2.68 33.93
CA ILE A 692 10.93 -2.19 34.01
C ILE A 692 10.94 -0.77 34.57
N ASN A 693 11.59 -0.63 35.72
CA ASN A 693 11.84 0.61 36.43
C ASN A 693 13.36 0.89 36.46
N PRO A 694 13.84 2.10 36.79
CA PRO A 694 15.27 2.43 36.81
C PRO A 694 16.14 1.51 37.66
N ASP A 695 15.57 0.86 38.67
CA ASP A 695 16.27 -0.05 39.59
C ASP A 695 16.15 -1.54 39.19
N THR A 696 15.36 -1.85 38.13
CA THR A 696 15.13 -3.22 37.68
C THR A 696 16.40 -3.82 37.08
N THR A 697 16.77 -4.99 37.54
CA THR A 697 17.96 -5.71 37.12
C THR A 697 17.64 -6.79 36.07
N LEU A 698 18.61 -7.15 35.25
CA LEU A 698 18.50 -8.24 34.29
C LEU A 698 18.17 -9.58 35.01
N GLU A 699 18.78 -9.83 36.20
CA GLU A 699 18.58 -11.07 36.96
C GLU A 699 17.13 -11.22 37.43
N GLU A 700 16.48 -10.12 37.80
CA GLU A 700 15.05 -10.12 38.13
C GLU A 700 14.19 -10.47 36.93
N LEU A 701 14.44 -9.85 35.78
CA LEU A 701 13.69 -10.12 34.54
C LEU A 701 13.93 -11.56 34.04
N VAL A 702 15.16 -12.05 34.08
CA VAL A 702 15.49 -13.45 33.76
C VAL A 702 14.73 -14.42 34.69
N THR A 703 14.61 -14.07 35.97
CA THR A 703 13.84 -14.89 36.92
C THR A 703 12.36 -14.91 36.54
N ILE A 704 11.77 -13.75 36.21
CA ILE A 704 10.37 -13.64 35.76
C ILE A 704 10.15 -14.41 34.46
N GLY A 705 11.03 -14.23 33.46
CA GLY A 705 10.95 -14.94 32.18
C GLY A 705 11.04 -16.47 32.34
N ASN A 706 11.93 -16.98 33.18
CA ASN A 706 12.01 -18.42 33.47
C ASN A 706 10.79 -18.93 34.21
N LEU A 707 10.21 -18.19 35.15
CA LEU A 707 8.99 -18.56 35.83
C LEU A 707 7.80 -18.68 34.87
N SER A 708 7.65 -17.75 33.92
CA SER A 708 6.63 -17.82 32.88
C SER A 708 6.85 -19.04 31.96
N LEU A 709 8.10 -19.24 31.48
CA LEU A 709 8.43 -20.37 30.60
C LEU A 709 8.24 -21.74 31.30
N ASP A 710 8.74 -21.90 32.51
CA ASP A 710 8.66 -23.14 33.27
C ASP A 710 7.24 -23.42 33.84
N GLY A 711 6.39 -22.40 33.89
CA GLY A 711 5.01 -22.45 34.33
C GLY A 711 4.02 -22.54 33.16
N GLU A 712 3.29 -21.47 32.95
CA GLU A 712 2.13 -21.44 32.05
C GLU A 712 2.47 -21.77 30.60
N VAL A 713 3.64 -21.31 30.07
CA VAL A 713 4.05 -21.60 28.69
C VAL A 713 4.40 -23.08 28.54
N HIS A 714 5.12 -23.68 29.50
CA HIS A 714 5.41 -25.13 29.49
C HIS A 714 4.15 -25.97 29.64
N ASP A 715 3.21 -25.54 30.50
CA ASP A 715 1.93 -26.23 30.70
C ASP A 715 1.12 -26.22 29.40
N PHE A 716 1.07 -25.08 28.71
CA PHE A 716 0.48 -24.95 27.37
C PHE A 716 1.18 -25.88 26.37
N TRP A 717 2.50 -25.80 26.24
CA TRP A 717 3.25 -26.65 25.32
C TRP A 717 3.03 -28.14 25.61
N SER A 718 3.09 -28.56 26.87
CA SER A 718 2.99 -29.96 27.22
C SER A 718 1.59 -30.55 27.03
N SER A 719 0.53 -29.71 27.17
CA SER A 719 -0.86 -30.14 27.05
C SER A 719 -1.41 -29.97 25.61
N TRP A 720 -1.04 -28.92 24.92
CA TRP A 720 -1.60 -28.61 23.59
C TRP A 720 -0.72 -29.07 22.44
N LEU A 721 0.58 -28.83 22.50
CA LEU A 721 1.50 -28.95 21.36
C LEU A 721 2.26 -30.28 21.35
N ARG A 722 2.81 -30.69 22.49
CA ARG A 722 3.61 -31.92 22.58
C ARG A 722 2.89 -33.19 22.12
N PRO A 723 1.57 -33.42 22.44
CA PRO A 723 0.87 -34.57 21.96
C PRO A 723 0.78 -34.70 20.44
N GLY A 724 0.69 -33.55 19.74
CA GLY A 724 0.65 -33.45 18.28
C GLY A 724 2.00 -33.29 17.61
N GLY A 725 3.10 -33.17 18.39
CA GLY A 725 4.43 -32.94 17.86
C GLY A 725 4.62 -31.57 17.18
N LYS A 726 3.89 -30.55 17.63
CA LYS A 726 3.90 -29.20 17.01
C LYS A 726 5.01 -28.35 17.58
N ASP A 727 5.57 -27.52 16.70
CA ASP A 727 6.62 -26.55 17.04
C ASP A 727 6.04 -25.32 17.73
N LEU A 728 6.80 -24.75 18.69
CA LEU A 728 6.47 -23.51 19.35
C LEU A 728 7.51 -22.43 19.04
N VAL A 729 7.06 -21.35 18.38
CA VAL A 729 7.84 -20.13 18.16
C VAL A 729 7.31 -19.06 19.09
N LEU A 730 8.19 -18.41 19.82
CA LEU A 730 7.85 -17.28 20.68
C LEU A 730 7.95 -15.99 19.91
N ARG A 731 6.88 -15.20 19.92
CA ARG A 731 6.87 -13.83 19.39
C ARG A 731 7.13 -12.87 20.53
N ILE A 732 8.24 -12.16 20.46
CA ILE A 732 8.70 -11.22 21.49
C ILE A 732 8.51 -9.78 21.03
N GLN A 733 8.09 -8.93 21.95
CA GLN A 733 7.92 -7.50 21.75
C GLN A 733 8.01 -6.76 23.06
N TYR A 734 8.48 -5.51 23.04
CA TYR A 734 8.46 -4.61 24.19
C TYR A 734 8.48 -3.17 23.69
N PRO A 735 7.62 -2.26 24.19
CA PRO A 735 7.60 -0.87 23.74
C PRO A 735 8.86 -0.13 24.18
N SER A 736 9.27 0.86 23.40
CA SER A 736 10.43 1.70 23.72
C SER A 736 10.04 2.88 24.61
N VAL A 737 9.42 2.58 25.75
CA VAL A 737 8.98 3.57 26.74
C VAL A 737 9.44 3.22 28.16
N SER A 738 9.63 4.23 28.98
CA SER A 738 9.99 4.06 30.39
C SER A 738 8.76 3.84 31.26
N GLY A 739 8.84 2.86 32.15
CA GLY A 739 7.83 2.63 33.18
C GLY A 739 6.51 2.03 32.65
N TRP A 740 6.52 1.35 31.49
CA TRP A 740 5.35 0.65 30.99
C TRP A 740 5.00 -0.54 31.88
N ASN A 741 3.70 -0.69 32.17
CA ASN A 741 3.14 -1.81 32.90
C ASN A 741 2.12 -2.53 32.02
N PRO A 742 2.30 -3.81 31.65
CA PRO A 742 1.37 -4.57 30.84
C PRO A 742 0.02 -4.82 31.55
N ASP A 743 0.00 -4.83 32.88
CA ASP A 743 -1.21 -5.05 33.68
C ASP A 743 -1.82 -3.72 34.12
N CYS A 744 -2.74 -3.20 33.29
CA CYS A 744 -3.46 -1.98 33.57
C CYS A 744 -4.40 -2.06 34.78
N SER A 745 -4.71 -3.27 35.26
CA SER A 745 -5.58 -3.44 36.45
C SER A 745 -4.87 -3.11 37.75
N THR A 746 -3.53 -3.08 37.74
CA THR A 746 -2.69 -2.82 38.92
C THR A 746 -2.06 -1.42 38.89
N ALA A 747 -2.34 -0.60 37.87
CA ALA A 747 -1.78 0.75 37.75
C ALA A 747 -2.37 1.70 38.78
N ASP A 748 -1.60 2.05 39.81
CA ASP A 748 -1.92 3.14 40.73
C ASP A 748 -1.61 4.50 40.07
N ASP A 749 -2.67 5.22 39.63
CA ASP A 749 -2.64 6.65 39.24
C ASP A 749 -1.75 7.08 38.05
N GLY A 750 -1.40 6.22 37.08
CA GLY A 750 -0.65 6.57 35.86
C GLY A 750 -1.37 6.22 34.56
N PRO A 751 -0.95 6.77 33.41
CA PRO A 751 -1.47 6.36 32.12
C PRO A 751 -1.14 4.89 31.90
N CYS A 752 -2.13 4.10 31.52
CA CYS A 752 -1.95 2.69 31.17
C CYS A 752 -2.49 2.43 29.78
N TYR A 753 -1.63 1.87 28.93
CA TYR A 753 -1.98 1.53 27.56
C TYR A 753 -1.64 0.05 27.30
N PRO A 754 -2.51 -0.69 26.62
CA PRO A 754 -2.22 -2.06 26.20
C PRO A 754 -1.08 -2.07 25.17
N ILE A 755 -0.42 -3.20 24.99
CA ILE A 755 0.69 -3.33 24.03
C ILE A 755 0.27 -2.96 22.60
N SER A 756 -1.00 -3.17 22.24
CA SER A 756 -1.55 -2.79 20.93
C SER A 756 -1.46 -1.28 20.65
N ALA A 757 -1.45 -0.43 21.67
CA ALA A 757 -1.28 1.02 21.51
C ALA A 757 0.14 1.40 21.03
N PHE A 758 1.10 0.47 21.09
CA PHE A 758 2.48 0.66 20.66
C PHE A 758 2.81 -0.10 19.36
N SER A 759 1.80 -0.64 18.70
CA SER A 759 1.97 -1.37 17.43
C SER A 759 2.23 -0.46 16.23
N ASP A 760 2.00 0.85 16.37
CA ASP A 760 2.20 1.87 15.34
C ASP A 760 3.21 2.90 15.87
N PRO A 761 4.20 3.36 15.09
CA PRO A 761 5.11 4.45 15.48
C PRO A 761 4.41 5.79 15.70
N ALA A 762 3.11 5.92 15.43
CA ALA A 762 2.35 7.14 15.64
C ALA A 762 2.46 7.68 17.09
N PRO A 763 2.56 9.00 17.29
CA PRO A 763 2.83 9.61 18.59
C PRO A 763 1.63 9.64 19.57
N VAL A 764 0.71 8.68 19.47
CA VAL A 764 -0.53 8.67 20.25
C VAL A 764 -0.29 8.51 21.75
N VAL A 765 0.87 7.96 22.14
CA VAL A 765 1.22 7.67 23.55
C VAL A 765 2.11 8.77 24.12
N VAL A 766 1.58 9.98 24.17
CA VAL A 766 2.32 11.20 24.61
C VAL A 766 2.76 11.16 26.09
N ASP A 767 2.08 10.36 26.92
CA ASP A 767 2.24 10.40 28.37
C ASP A 767 3.46 9.60 28.90
N TYR A 768 4.12 8.83 28.02
CA TYR A 768 5.35 8.09 28.37
C TYR A 768 6.58 8.82 27.83
N GLU A 769 7.69 8.71 28.55
CA GLU A 769 9.01 9.05 28.03
C GLU A 769 9.58 7.86 27.24
N THR A 770 10.48 8.13 26.30
CA THR A 770 11.17 7.07 25.54
C THR A 770 12.07 6.26 26.50
N GLY A 771 12.11 4.93 26.26
CA GLY A 771 12.79 3.96 27.11
C GLY A 771 13.58 2.93 26.32
N PHE A 772 14.65 3.36 25.62
CA PHE A 772 15.47 2.43 24.81
C PHE A 772 16.26 1.45 25.67
N THR A 773 16.70 1.88 26.85
CA THR A 773 17.37 1.02 27.82
C THR A 773 16.44 -0.07 28.31
N GLU A 774 15.21 0.28 28.62
CA GLU A 774 14.17 -0.60 29.09
C GLU A 774 13.81 -1.64 28.03
N GLN A 775 13.60 -1.20 26.77
CA GLN A 775 13.38 -2.11 25.64
C GLN A 775 14.57 -3.07 25.48
N ALA A 776 15.81 -2.54 25.45
CA ALA A 776 17.00 -3.37 25.32
C ALA A 776 17.16 -4.37 26.48
N LEU A 777 16.84 -3.96 27.71
CA LEU A 777 16.88 -4.83 28.89
C LEU A 777 15.83 -5.94 28.81
N ALA A 778 14.61 -5.64 28.34
CA ALA A 778 13.58 -6.64 28.08
C ALA A 778 14.06 -7.66 27.03
N TYR A 779 14.59 -7.18 25.90
CA TYR A 779 15.14 -8.07 24.86
C TYR A 779 16.28 -8.92 25.38
N GLN A 780 17.18 -8.37 26.21
CA GLN A 780 18.24 -9.16 26.82
C GLN A 780 17.69 -10.26 27.74
N ALA A 781 16.60 -10.00 28.49
CA ALA A 781 15.93 -10.99 29.31
C ALA A 781 15.26 -12.08 28.45
N PHE A 782 14.51 -11.72 27.39
CA PHE A 782 13.93 -12.69 26.44
C PHE A 782 15.01 -13.62 25.87
N LEU A 783 16.10 -13.04 25.38
CA LEU A 783 17.19 -13.79 24.75
C LEU A 783 18.02 -14.60 25.74
N SER A 784 17.99 -14.28 27.04
CA SER A 784 18.66 -15.03 28.09
C SER A 784 17.86 -16.24 28.56
N THR A 785 16.56 -16.30 28.28
CA THR A 785 15.64 -17.32 28.84
C THR A 785 15.15 -18.29 27.76
N ALA A 786 14.46 -17.80 26.76
CA ALA A 786 13.75 -18.63 25.79
C ALA A 786 14.62 -19.62 25.00
N PRO A 787 15.85 -19.27 24.50
CA PRO A 787 16.68 -20.21 23.76
C PRO A 787 17.22 -21.38 24.55
N ASN A 788 17.18 -21.29 25.86
CA ASN A 788 17.66 -22.35 26.75
C ASN A 788 16.62 -23.48 26.94
N GLN A 789 15.40 -23.26 26.49
CA GLN A 789 14.33 -24.25 26.51
C GLN A 789 14.38 -25.14 25.25
N ASP A 790 14.59 -26.43 25.42
CA ASP A 790 14.75 -27.40 24.32
C ASP A 790 13.45 -27.55 23.47
N TRP A 791 12.33 -27.22 24.05
CA TRP A 791 11.00 -27.34 23.45
C TRP A 791 10.55 -26.06 22.75
N VAL A 792 11.31 -25.00 22.82
CA VAL A 792 11.10 -23.77 22.01
C VAL A 792 11.81 -23.93 20.68
N SER A 793 11.09 -23.82 19.58
CA SER A 793 11.59 -24.02 18.21
C SER A 793 12.00 -22.74 17.49
N GLY A 794 11.75 -21.57 18.07
CA GLY A 794 12.15 -20.30 17.45
C GLY A 794 11.76 -19.05 18.23
N ILE A 795 12.30 -17.93 17.77
CA ILE A 795 12.00 -16.58 18.28
C ILE A 795 11.87 -15.63 17.08
N ILE A 796 10.76 -14.88 17.06
CA ILE A 796 10.51 -13.80 16.10
C ILE A 796 10.31 -12.49 16.89
N SER A 797 11.08 -11.46 16.55
CA SER A 797 10.84 -10.11 17.07
C SER A 797 9.72 -9.46 16.27
N ARG A 798 8.68 -9.01 16.95
CA ARG A 798 7.50 -8.44 16.36
C ARG A 798 7.63 -6.93 16.15
N GLY A 799 6.99 -6.41 15.10
CA GLY A 799 6.76 -4.98 14.93
C GLY A 799 7.94 -4.21 14.37
N TYR A 800 8.80 -4.85 13.55
CA TYR A 800 9.89 -4.16 12.87
C TYR A 800 9.32 -3.14 11.87
N TYR A 801 9.55 -1.86 12.11
CA TYR A 801 9.11 -0.78 11.23
C TYR A 801 10.17 -0.51 10.16
N ALA A 802 9.76 -0.39 8.89
CA ALA A 802 10.71 -0.29 7.78
C ALA A 802 11.60 0.95 7.87
N PRO A 803 11.12 2.20 8.07
CA PRO A 803 11.96 3.33 8.40
C PRO A 803 12.47 3.27 9.85
N ALA A 804 13.72 3.65 10.08
CA ALA A 804 14.25 3.79 11.42
C ALA A 804 13.80 5.11 12.07
N ILE A 805 12.73 5.05 12.86
CA ILE A 805 12.24 6.19 13.64
C ILE A 805 12.67 6.03 15.08
N LEU A 806 13.83 6.56 15.43
CA LEU A 806 14.53 6.22 16.66
C LEU A 806 13.79 6.62 17.93
N HIS A 807 13.04 7.71 17.91
CA HIS A 807 12.30 8.19 19.09
C HIS A 807 10.84 7.81 19.12
N ASP A 808 10.40 6.95 18.24
CA ASP A 808 9.08 6.40 18.38
C ASP A 808 8.98 5.61 19.71
N LYS A 809 7.79 5.50 20.24
CA LYS A 809 7.49 4.76 21.47
C LYS A 809 7.01 3.35 21.19
N SER A 810 7.06 2.93 19.92
CA SER A 810 6.54 1.66 19.46
C SER A 810 7.36 0.46 19.90
N ILE A 811 6.84 -0.73 19.58
CA ILE A 811 7.54 -2.01 19.77
C ILE A 811 8.68 -2.21 18.76
N SER A 812 8.80 -1.36 17.72
CA SER A 812 9.88 -1.48 16.75
C SER A 812 11.26 -1.36 17.42
N ILE A 813 12.15 -2.25 16.98
CA ILE A 813 13.55 -2.24 17.44
C ILE A 813 14.47 -1.57 16.41
N HIS A 814 13.97 -1.23 15.22
CA HIS A 814 14.78 -0.72 14.11
C HIS A 814 15.54 0.54 14.50
N GLY A 815 16.87 0.52 14.33
CA GLY A 815 17.79 1.60 14.72
C GLY A 815 18.03 1.73 16.23
N LYS A 816 17.34 0.96 17.08
CA LYS A 816 17.43 1.04 18.53
C LYS A 816 18.43 0.03 19.11
N PRO A 817 18.87 0.18 20.38
CA PRO A 817 19.83 -0.75 21.01
C PRO A 817 19.38 -2.21 21.02
N ALA A 818 18.07 -2.49 21.10
CA ALA A 818 17.51 -3.82 21.05
C ALA A 818 17.78 -4.53 19.71
N GLU A 819 17.82 -3.79 18.61
CA GLU A 819 18.18 -4.33 17.28
C GLU A 819 19.61 -4.90 17.28
N LYS A 820 20.58 -4.14 17.81
CA LYS A 820 21.96 -4.61 17.89
C LYS A 820 22.07 -5.87 18.74
N LEU A 821 21.36 -5.93 19.86
CA LEU A 821 21.30 -7.12 20.71
C LEU A 821 20.75 -8.33 19.93
N LEU A 822 19.64 -8.14 19.22
CA LEU A 822 19.00 -9.20 18.45
C LEU A 822 19.93 -9.70 17.32
N ARG A 823 20.57 -8.78 16.58
CA ARG A 823 21.52 -9.09 15.52
C ARG A 823 22.71 -9.90 16.02
N ASP A 824 23.36 -9.43 17.08
CA ASP A 824 24.52 -10.10 17.65
C ASP A 824 24.16 -11.46 18.24
N TRP A 825 22.93 -11.58 18.75
CA TRP A 825 22.38 -12.82 19.27
C TRP A 825 22.06 -13.81 18.13
N PHE A 826 21.39 -13.41 17.05
CA PHE A 826 21.14 -14.27 15.90
C PHE A 826 22.44 -14.83 15.31
N LEU A 827 23.48 -13.99 15.24
CA LEU A 827 24.80 -14.42 14.81
C LEU A 827 25.42 -15.49 15.73
N SER A 828 25.14 -15.43 17.02
CA SER A 828 25.71 -16.37 18.01
C SER A 828 24.97 -17.71 18.12
N LEU A 829 23.75 -17.82 17.53
CA LEU A 829 22.99 -19.06 17.45
C LEU A 829 23.50 -20.00 16.35
N LYS A 830 24.08 -19.44 15.29
CA LYS A 830 24.69 -20.18 14.17
C LYS A 830 26.03 -20.71 14.62
#